data_5f00ad3e366fcfde4313e44b51a2a6b4
#
_entry.id   5f00ad3e366fcfde4313e44b51a2a6b4
#
_cell.length_a   1.000
_cell.length_b   1.000
_cell.length_c   1.000
_cell.angle_alpha   90.00
_cell.angle_beta   90.00
_cell.angle_gamma   90.00
#
_symmetry.space_group_name_H-M   'P 1'
#
loop_
_entity.id
_entity.type
_entity.pdbx_description
1 polymer ?
#
loop_
_entity_poly.entity_id
_entity_poly.type
_entity_poly.pdbx_seq_one_letter_code
_entity_poly.pdbx_strand_id
1 'polypeptide(L)'
;IKVDDNLYSRSIFTYGMETMKRISTLKVLIIGVRGLGVETAKNIILSGPAEVDIFDPNKVKINDLGSNFFLSENDVDKINRDEGCVEKLSELNKSVKVSVLKVEQKDNINDYIKSFCEKVEKYNVVVVTELQPMYFIAQLDNACRNKNIKLIYGMCLGLAGYVFTDFGPDHTIFDESGEELETYLVKSISRDEEGLVVIDNIQGTNNLKIGDGDYVKFRNVEGMTELNDENKDFEIVFQDFQSFKIGDTSKFSEYKKGGVVYQVKKPKKLQHLDFCLRSAMISDPSHPFNIADQTKKGRVELLYMAFSGVHDFYMNHKCNLPGLNNMDDAKSIVEKVKKMYDTSKENKIPWFAGIQEFDEKVVLNVARWAAANIQPVCAFFGGILAQEIIKATGKYIPISQWLIHDFFEVVENIKDDADRTLKNSRYDDQIAVFGNEIQKKIEKSNIFMVGAGATGCEFLKNFGMMGFCTEKDTKFFVTDNDNIEISNLNRQFLFRKKDVGKSKSIIAAESVQKMNPHFHVEGMQTKVCEETENIFNEEFWTKQDFIIYAVDSVDARKYIDSKVVLFQKPAVDSGTLGTKAQSQIIIPHQTLTYNDKAPPTVVQSIPVCTLRHFPSLIQHCIEWSRDSFSGYFVSDINEVKQFFVDYDGFKMKIQREGSPKLQLNKLNILKMYIDSFVNKDYKKMCECAIQSYTNN
;
A
#
# COMPACT_ATOMS: atom_id res chain seq x y z
N ILE A 1 23.51 12.32 -5.19
CA ILE A 1 22.34 12.17 -6.08
C ILE A 1 21.26 13.11 -5.56
N LYS A 2 20.76 14.00 -6.41
CA LYS A 2 19.70 14.95 -6.06
C LYS A 2 18.36 14.28 -6.33
N VAL A 3 17.58 14.05 -5.28
CA VAL A 3 16.19 13.58 -5.40
C VAL A 3 15.32 14.77 -5.80
N ASP A 4 14.36 14.56 -6.70
CA ASP A 4 13.39 15.60 -7.09
C ASP A 4 12.32 15.75 -6.01
N ASP A 5 12.45 16.80 -5.18
CA ASP A 5 11.55 17.05 -4.05
C ASP A 5 10.11 17.32 -4.48
N ASN A 6 9.87 17.87 -5.69
CA ASN A 6 8.54 18.13 -6.20
C ASN A 6 7.82 16.85 -6.61
N LEU A 7 8.54 15.96 -7.31
CA LEU A 7 7.98 14.69 -7.76
C LEU A 7 7.77 13.72 -6.59
N TYR A 8 8.77 13.60 -5.69
CA TYR A 8 8.79 12.60 -4.63
C TYR A 8 8.38 13.11 -3.25
N SER A 9 7.77 14.30 -3.13
CA SER A 9 7.39 14.90 -1.83
C SER A 9 6.64 13.93 -0.91
N ARG A 10 5.68 13.17 -1.45
CA ARG A 10 4.90 12.19 -0.68
C ARG A 10 5.71 10.96 -0.29
N SER A 11 6.60 10.48 -1.17
CA SER A 11 7.50 9.36 -0.88
C SER A 11 8.57 9.76 0.15
N ILE A 12 9.09 10.98 0.08
CA ILE A 12 10.02 11.54 1.08
C ILE A 12 9.34 11.62 2.45
N PHE A 13 8.08 12.04 2.50
CA PHE A 13 7.32 12.08 3.74
C PHE A 13 7.17 10.67 4.37
N THR A 14 6.93 9.65 3.55
CA THR A 14 6.69 8.27 4.03
C THR A 14 8.00 7.53 4.36
N TYR A 15 8.99 7.60 3.48
CA TYR A 15 10.23 6.81 3.61
C TYR A 15 11.39 7.56 4.25
N GLY A 16 11.35 8.89 4.23
CA GLY A 16 12.47 9.75 4.58
C GLY A 16 13.43 10.00 3.43
N MET A 17 14.15 11.12 3.46
CA MET A 17 15.09 11.55 2.42
C MET A 17 16.24 10.56 2.22
N GLU A 18 16.76 9.98 3.30
CA GLU A 18 17.88 9.03 3.22
C GLU A 18 17.50 7.75 2.48
N THR A 19 16.32 7.20 2.76
CA THR A 19 15.79 6.04 2.04
C THR A 19 15.56 6.36 0.57
N MET A 20 15.03 7.54 0.25
CA MET A 20 14.83 7.97 -1.14
C MET A 20 16.16 8.09 -1.90
N LYS A 21 17.22 8.57 -1.26
CA LYS A 21 18.57 8.55 -1.86
C LYS A 21 19.07 7.14 -2.13
N ARG A 22 18.81 6.19 -1.23
CA ARG A 22 19.16 4.77 -1.44
C ARG A 22 18.33 4.15 -2.57
N ILE A 23 17.01 4.40 -2.62
CA ILE A 23 16.15 3.95 -3.73
C ILE A 23 16.73 4.46 -5.07
N SER A 24 17.12 5.73 -5.15
CA SER A 24 17.63 6.34 -6.38
C SER A 24 18.98 5.75 -6.87
N THR A 25 19.61 4.89 -6.09
CA THR A 25 20.82 4.15 -6.49
C THR A 25 20.54 2.71 -6.88
N LEU A 26 19.34 2.19 -6.62
CA LEU A 26 19.02 0.79 -6.89
C LEU A 26 19.03 0.47 -8.38
N LYS A 27 19.59 -0.68 -8.70
CA LYS A 27 19.49 -1.31 -10.01
C LYS A 27 18.76 -2.65 -9.85
N VAL A 28 17.67 -2.82 -10.56
CA VAL A 28 16.76 -3.95 -10.42
C VAL A 28 16.66 -4.71 -11.73
N LEU A 29 16.72 -6.03 -11.68
CA LEU A 29 16.37 -6.91 -12.79
C LEU A 29 15.06 -7.62 -12.49
N ILE A 30 14.12 -7.63 -13.44
CA ILE A 30 12.86 -8.36 -13.36
C ILE A 30 12.83 -9.42 -14.46
N ILE A 31 12.74 -10.69 -14.06
CA ILE A 31 12.69 -11.86 -14.93
C ILE A 31 11.24 -12.34 -15.03
N GLY A 32 10.66 -12.25 -16.24
CA GLY A 32 9.24 -12.44 -16.50
C GLY A 32 8.46 -11.12 -16.41
N VAL A 33 7.67 -10.81 -17.45
CA VAL A 33 6.82 -9.61 -17.50
C VAL A 33 5.39 -9.95 -17.95
N ARG A 34 4.85 -11.08 -17.49
CA ARG A 34 3.41 -11.31 -17.46
C ARG A 34 2.77 -10.38 -16.41
N GLY A 35 1.54 -10.66 -15.99
CA GLY A 35 0.79 -9.82 -15.06
C GLY A 35 1.57 -9.42 -13.80
N LEU A 36 2.18 -10.38 -13.10
CA LEU A 36 2.95 -10.13 -11.88
C LEU A 36 4.19 -9.26 -12.13
N GLY A 37 4.94 -9.59 -13.19
CA GLY A 37 6.19 -8.88 -13.50
C GLY A 37 5.93 -7.43 -13.93
N VAL A 38 4.91 -7.19 -14.76
CA VAL A 38 4.59 -5.82 -15.20
C VAL A 38 4.05 -4.95 -14.07
N GLU A 39 3.28 -5.51 -13.14
CA GLU A 39 2.84 -4.81 -11.93
C GLU A 39 4.02 -4.44 -11.03
N THR A 40 4.94 -5.37 -10.83
CA THR A 40 6.17 -5.12 -10.07
C THR A 40 7.02 -4.03 -10.74
N ALA A 41 7.25 -4.13 -12.05
CA ALA A 41 8.00 -3.15 -12.83
C ALA A 41 7.38 -1.75 -12.74
N LYS A 42 6.07 -1.65 -12.95
CA LYS A 42 5.32 -0.38 -12.83
C LYS A 42 5.55 0.26 -11.44
N ASN A 43 5.33 -0.49 -10.37
CA ASN A 43 5.43 0.03 -9.02
C ASN A 43 6.84 0.49 -8.68
N ILE A 44 7.86 -0.27 -9.03
CA ILE A 44 9.24 0.08 -8.69
C ILE A 44 9.79 1.22 -9.56
N ILE A 45 9.44 1.30 -10.83
CA ILE A 45 9.84 2.42 -11.70
C ILE A 45 9.28 3.75 -11.18
N LEU A 46 8.05 3.76 -10.69
CA LEU A 46 7.43 4.94 -10.10
C LEU A 46 8.13 5.39 -8.81
N SER A 47 8.73 4.50 -8.06
CA SER A 47 9.47 4.84 -6.85
C SER A 47 10.84 5.49 -7.12
N GLY A 48 11.35 5.43 -8.35
CA GLY A 48 12.53 6.17 -8.83
C GLY A 48 13.89 5.52 -8.57
N PRO A 49 14.09 4.20 -8.86
CA PRO A 49 15.42 3.58 -8.84
C PRO A 49 16.30 4.13 -9.97
N ALA A 50 17.60 3.83 -9.95
CA ALA A 50 18.51 4.23 -11.01
C ALA A 50 18.23 3.50 -12.33
N GLU A 51 18.01 2.20 -12.27
CA GLU A 51 17.87 1.33 -13.44
C GLU A 51 16.91 0.17 -13.14
N VAL A 52 16.02 -0.11 -14.08
CA VAL A 52 15.18 -1.32 -14.10
C VAL A 52 15.32 -2.00 -15.43
N ASP A 53 15.95 -3.16 -15.45
CA ASP A 53 16.02 -4.00 -16.63
C ASP A 53 14.96 -5.10 -16.52
N ILE A 54 14.36 -5.45 -17.65
CA ILE A 54 13.40 -6.54 -17.77
C ILE A 54 13.93 -7.62 -18.70
N PHE A 55 13.52 -8.86 -18.46
CA PHE A 55 13.89 -10.02 -19.29
C PHE A 55 12.72 -10.99 -19.39
N ASP A 56 12.16 -11.13 -20.57
CA ASP A 56 11.14 -12.13 -20.91
C ASP A 56 11.17 -12.45 -22.40
N PRO A 57 11.89 -13.47 -22.83
CA PRO A 57 12.05 -13.82 -24.24
C PRO A 57 10.84 -14.52 -24.85
N ASN A 58 9.75 -14.71 -24.07
CA ASN A 58 8.57 -15.40 -24.55
C ASN A 58 7.69 -14.47 -25.39
N LYS A 59 7.11 -15.01 -26.46
CA LYS A 59 6.16 -14.29 -27.30
C LYS A 59 4.89 -13.95 -26.55
N VAL A 60 4.34 -12.77 -26.86
CA VAL A 60 3.04 -12.34 -26.36
C VAL A 60 1.95 -13.32 -26.76
N LYS A 61 1.09 -13.73 -25.83
CA LYS A 61 -0.10 -14.54 -26.05
C LYS A 61 -1.37 -13.73 -25.81
N ILE A 62 -2.48 -14.17 -26.39
CA ILE A 62 -3.74 -13.42 -26.26
C ILE A 62 -4.20 -13.27 -24.81
N ASN A 63 -4.01 -14.30 -23.97
CA ASN A 63 -4.36 -14.27 -22.57
C ASN A 63 -3.43 -13.39 -21.70
N ASP A 64 -2.21 -13.07 -22.18
CA ASP A 64 -1.35 -12.08 -21.49
C ASP A 64 -2.02 -10.71 -21.44
N LEU A 65 -2.88 -10.37 -22.42
CA LEU A 65 -3.62 -9.11 -22.47
C LEU A 65 -4.66 -8.98 -21.36
N GLY A 66 -4.98 -10.05 -20.64
CA GLY A 66 -5.86 -10.03 -19.45
C GLY A 66 -5.17 -9.51 -18.19
N SER A 67 -3.84 -9.53 -18.15
CA SER A 67 -3.07 -9.12 -16.97
C SER A 67 -1.87 -8.21 -17.27
N ASN A 68 -1.41 -8.13 -18.51
CA ASN A 68 -0.38 -7.18 -18.91
C ASN A 68 -1.00 -6.00 -19.67
N PHE A 69 -1.18 -4.89 -18.97
CA PHE A 69 -1.86 -3.68 -19.44
C PHE A 69 -1.02 -2.79 -20.39
N PHE A 70 0.20 -3.20 -20.71
CA PHE A 70 1.06 -2.52 -21.70
C PHE A 70 1.12 -3.23 -23.06
N LEU A 71 0.61 -4.44 -23.15
CA LEU A 71 0.52 -5.19 -24.40
C LEU A 71 -0.80 -4.90 -25.12
N SER A 72 -0.81 -5.15 -26.43
CA SER A 72 -1.98 -4.96 -27.30
C SER A 72 -2.18 -6.18 -28.20
N GLU A 73 -3.35 -6.30 -28.81
CA GLU A 73 -3.66 -7.36 -29.78
C GLU A 73 -2.69 -7.41 -30.96
N ASN A 74 -2.12 -6.24 -31.32
CA ASN A 74 -1.13 -6.16 -32.39
C ASN A 74 0.21 -6.83 -32.04
N ASP A 75 0.49 -7.06 -30.78
CA ASP A 75 1.73 -7.62 -30.27
C ASP A 75 1.69 -9.18 -30.23
N VAL A 76 0.48 -9.75 -30.24
CA VAL A 76 0.25 -11.20 -30.08
C VAL A 76 0.99 -11.99 -31.16
N ASP A 77 1.77 -12.99 -30.71
CA ASP A 77 2.63 -13.90 -31.49
C ASP A 77 3.72 -13.23 -32.36
N LYS A 78 3.84 -11.87 -32.30
CA LYS A 78 4.78 -11.10 -33.12
C LYS A 78 6.06 -10.74 -32.37
N ILE A 79 5.95 -10.16 -31.21
CA ILE A 79 7.08 -9.66 -30.42
C ILE A 79 7.19 -10.39 -29.07
N ASN A 80 8.31 -10.23 -28.40
CA ASN A 80 8.50 -10.75 -27.06
C ASN A 80 7.83 -9.82 -26.04
N ARG A 81 7.46 -10.36 -24.87
CA ARG A 81 6.77 -9.57 -23.84
C ARG A 81 7.61 -8.38 -23.34
N ASP A 82 8.90 -8.58 -23.12
CA ASP A 82 9.82 -7.51 -22.71
C ASP A 82 9.95 -6.41 -23.76
N GLU A 83 10.06 -6.76 -25.05
CA GLU A 83 10.10 -5.80 -26.15
C GLU A 83 8.81 -4.99 -26.24
N GLY A 84 7.65 -5.61 -26.01
CA GLY A 84 6.34 -4.95 -26.03
C GLY A 84 6.10 -3.99 -24.86
N CYS A 85 6.78 -4.21 -23.72
CA CYS A 85 6.57 -3.44 -22.49
C CYS A 85 7.57 -2.31 -22.28
N VAL A 86 8.82 -2.45 -22.73
CA VAL A 86 9.96 -1.60 -22.34
C VAL A 86 9.73 -0.12 -22.59
N GLU A 87 9.19 0.25 -23.74
CA GLU A 87 8.94 1.65 -24.09
C GLU A 87 7.91 2.29 -23.16
N LYS A 88 6.76 1.63 -22.97
CA LYS A 88 5.66 2.12 -22.12
C LYS A 88 6.06 2.18 -20.63
N LEU A 89 6.87 1.21 -20.18
CA LEU A 89 7.46 1.24 -18.83
C LEU A 89 8.42 2.43 -18.67
N SER A 90 9.23 2.73 -19.68
CA SER A 90 10.17 3.86 -19.65
C SER A 90 9.47 5.24 -19.59
N GLU A 91 8.21 5.30 -20.06
CA GLU A 91 7.40 6.52 -20.02
C GLU A 91 6.85 6.84 -18.63
N LEU A 92 6.78 5.87 -17.72
CA LEU A 92 6.26 6.06 -16.37
C LEU A 92 7.10 7.06 -15.58
N ASN A 93 8.43 6.98 -15.74
CA ASN A 93 9.36 7.84 -15.01
C ASN A 93 10.64 8.04 -15.81
N LYS A 94 10.79 9.21 -16.41
CA LYS A 94 11.93 9.56 -17.27
C LYS A 94 13.27 9.65 -16.53
N SER A 95 13.26 9.67 -15.20
CA SER A 95 14.49 9.66 -14.39
C SER A 95 15.05 8.26 -14.18
N VAL A 96 14.28 7.21 -14.49
CA VAL A 96 14.69 5.81 -14.38
C VAL A 96 15.11 5.29 -15.74
N LYS A 97 16.28 4.68 -15.80
CA LYS A 97 16.71 3.97 -17.00
C LYS A 97 16.00 2.62 -17.08
N VAL A 98 15.21 2.39 -18.13
CA VAL A 98 14.50 1.12 -18.37
C VAL A 98 15.00 0.51 -19.64
N SER A 99 15.43 -0.77 -19.61
CA SER A 99 15.92 -1.48 -20.81
C SER A 99 15.63 -2.99 -20.73
N VAL A 100 15.79 -3.66 -21.87
CA VAL A 100 15.70 -5.13 -21.96
C VAL A 100 17.09 -5.73 -21.77
N LEU A 101 17.19 -6.68 -20.82
CA LEU A 101 18.43 -7.44 -20.65
C LEU A 101 18.62 -8.40 -21.83
N LYS A 102 19.72 -8.25 -22.55
CA LYS A 102 20.07 -9.16 -23.65
C LYS A 102 20.99 -10.26 -23.15
N VAL A 103 20.54 -11.50 -23.29
CA VAL A 103 21.32 -12.71 -23.00
C VAL A 103 21.45 -13.54 -24.26
N GLU A 104 22.67 -13.90 -24.60
CA GLU A 104 22.91 -14.76 -25.74
C GLU A 104 22.43 -16.20 -25.45
N GLN A 105 21.68 -16.76 -26.37
CA GLN A 105 21.31 -18.17 -26.30
C GLN A 105 22.54 -19.04 -26.51
N LYS A 106 22.67 -20.11 -25.74
CA LYS A 106 23.74 -21.10 -25.84
C LYS A 106 23.11 -22.47 -25.89
N ASP A 107 23.73 -23.37 -26.66
CA ASP A 107 23.25 -24.75 -26.86
C ASP A 107 23.33 -25.55 -25.55
N ASN A 108 24.34 -25.28 -24.72
CA ASN A 108 24.49 -25.90 -23.41
C ASN A 108 23.77 -25.07 -22.32
N ILE A 109 22.84 -25.68 -21.63
CA ILE A 109 22.04 -25.02 -20.57
C ILE A 109 22.89 -24.48 -19.43
N ASN A 110 23.95 -25.21 -19.04
CA ASN A 110 24.82 -24.75 -17.95
C ASN A 110 25.64 -23.52 -18.36
N ASP A 111 26.10 -23.46 -19.61
CA ASP A 111 26.79 -22.29 -20.15
C ASP A 111 25.85 -21.07 -20.28
N TYR A 112 24.59 -21.34 -20.65
CA TYR A 112 23.55 -20.30 -20.65
C TYR A 112 23.34 -19.73 -19.28
N ILE A 113 23.11 -20.57 -18.26
CA ILE A 113 22.87 -20.14 -16.88
C ILE A 113 24.08 -19.38 -16.33
N LYS A 114 25.29 -19.88 -16.58
CA LYS A 114 26.54 -19.21 -16.19
C LYS A 114 26.61 -17.80 -16.79
N SER A 115 26.41 -17.68 -18.11
CA SER A 115 26.39 -16.38 -18.79
C SER A 115 25.30 -15.45 -18.29
N PHE A 116 24.13 -16.00 -17.92
CA PHE A 116 23.06 -15.23 -17.30
C PHE A 116 23.48 -14.71 -15.91
N CYS A 117 24.03 -15.58 -15.07
CA CYS A 117 24.50 -15.23 -13.73
C CYS A 117 25.62 -14.18 -13.74
N GLU A 118 26.51 -14.19 -14.73
CA GLU A 118 27.52 -13.16 -14.92
C GLU A 118 26.89 -11.79 -15.21
N LYS A 119 25.78 -11.74 -15.95
CA LYS A 119 25.08 -10.48 -16.26
C LYS A 119 24.29 -9.90 -15.09
N VAL A 120 23.90 -10.71 -14.11
CA VAL A 120 23.17 -10.21 -12.95
C VAL A 120 24.05 -9.46 -11.93
N GLU A 121 25.38 -9.60 -12.00
CA GLU A 121 26.32 -8.98 -11.05
C GLU A 121 26.21 -7.46 -10.91
N LYS A 122 25.65 -6.77 -11.91
CA LYS A 122 25.47 -5.30 -11.89
C LYS A 122 24.28 -4.82 -11.06
N TYR A 123 23.36 -5.72 -10.68
CA TYR A 123 22.13 -5.35 -9.99
C TYR A 123 22.27 -5.42 -8.47
N ASN A 124 21.40 -4.71 -7.78
CA ASN A 124 21.23 -4.79 -6.33
C ASN A 124 20.15 -5.79 -5.94
N VAL A 125 19.12 -5.92 -6.80
CA VAL A 125 17.98 -6.81 -6.60
C VAL A 125 17.65 -7.52 -7.89
N VAL A 126 17.41 -8.83 -7.80
CA VAL A 126 16.89 -9.65 -8.89
C VAL A 126 15.53 -10.19 -8.47
N VAL A 127 14.54 -10.00 -9.31
CA VAL A 127 13.16 -10.44 -9.08
C VAL A 127 12.76 -11.44 -10.14
N VAL A 128 12.27 -12.61 -9.75
CA VAL A 128 11.74 -13.63 -10.64
C VAL A 128 10.23 -13.70 -10.44
N THR A 129 9.46 -13.59 -11.52
CA THR A 129 7.98 -13.50 -11.48
C THR A 129 7.27 -14.54 -12.34
N GLU A 130 8.03 -15.46 -12.88
CA GLU A 130 7.52 -16.63 -13.63
C GLU A 130 8.23 -17.90 -13.16
N LEU A 131 7.53 -19.03 -13.28
CA LEU A 131 8.07 -20.32 -12.88
C LEU A 131 9.33 -20.63 -13.69
N GLN A 132 10.39 -20.98 -12.98
CA GLN A 132 11.68 -21.34 -13.55
C GLN A 132 12.10 -22.72 -13.06
N PRO A 133 12.95 -23.45 -13.81
CA PRO A 133 13.53 -24.69 -13.33
C PRO A 133 14.27 -24.50 -12.01
N MET A 134 14.08 -25.43 -11.07
CA MET A 134 14.68 -25.36 -9.73
C MET A 134 16.21 -25.20 -9.78
N TYR A 135 16.87 -25.89 -10.71
CA TYR A 135 18.32 -25.77 -10.87
C TYR A 135 18.76 -24.37 -11.36
N PHE A 136 17.90 -23.68 -12.14
CA PHE A 136 18.15 -22.28 -12.54
C PHE A 136 18.03 -21.34 -11.32
N ILE A 137 16.95 -21.46 -10.55
CA ILE A 137 16.76 -20.65 -9.36
C ILE A 137 17.88 -20.87 -8.34
N ALA A 138 18.30 -22.12 -8.12
CA ALA A 138 19.39 -22.45 -7.21
C ALA A 138 20.73 -21.82 -7.63
N GLN A 139 21.07 -21.87 -8.92
CA GLN A 139 22.30 -21.26 -9.41
C GLN A 139 22.23 -19.73 -9.39
N LEU A 140 21.08 -19.15 -9.73
CA LEU A 140 20.83 -17.72 -9.68
C LEU A 140 20.93 -17.19 -8.25
N ASP A 141 20.32 -17.89 -7.29
CA ASP A 141 20.37 -17.53 -5.89
C ASP A 141 21.80 -17.56 -5.32
N ASN A 142 22.54 -18.62 -5.60
CA ASN A 142 23.96 -18.71 -5.24
C ASN A 142 24.80 -17.56 -5.85
N ALA A 143 24.56 -17.21 -7.11
CA ALA A 143 25.25 -16.10 -7.76
C ALA A 143 24.89 -14.76 -7.11
N CYS A 144 23.63 -14.56 -6.76
CA CYS A 144 23.17 -13.38 -6.05
C CYS A 144 23.80 -13.25 -4.65
N ARG A 145 23.81 -14.34 -3.87
CA ARG A 145 24.42 -14.37 -2.53
C ARG A 145 25.90 -14.03 -2.54
N ASN A 146 26.65 -14.60 -3.50
CA ASN A 146 28.10 -14.36 -3.63
C ASN A 146 28.44 -12.89 -3.95
N LYS A 147 27.49 -12.12 -4.47
CA LYS A 147 27.65 -10.71 -4.82
C LYS A 147 26.83 -9.76 -3.93
N ASN A 148 26.24 -10.27 -2.85
CA ASN A 148 25.34 -9.51 -1.96
C ASN A 148 24.14 -8.87 -2.69
N ILE A 149 23.65 -9.53 -3.73
CA ILE A 149 22.45 -9.16 -4.47
C ILE A 149 21.25 -9.82 -3.78
N LYS A 150 20.13 -9.11 -3.66
CA LYS A 150 18.91 -9.66 -3.05
C LYS A 150 18.09 -10.39 -4.10
N LEU A 151 17.68 -11.62 -3.80
CA LEU A 151 16.77 -12.38 -4.66
C LEU A 151 15.35 -12.35 -4.10
N ILE A 152 14.40 -12.06 -4.97
CA ILE A 152 12.96 -12.11 -4.66
C ILE A 152 12.32 -12.99 -5.72
N TYR A 153 11.62 -14.05 -5.29
CA TYR A 153 10.95 -14.98 -6.19
C TYR A 153 9.45 -15.01 -5.87
N GLY A 154 8.63 -14.48 -6.77
CA GLY A 154 7.19 -14.40 -6.62
C GLY A 154 6.45 -15.10 -7.73
N MET A 155 5.32 -15.73 -7.40
CA MET A 155 4.46 -16.44 -8.34
C MET A 155 2.99 -16.16 -8.08
N CYS A 156 2.22 -16.04 -9.15
CA CYS A 156 0.76 -16.11 -9.15
C CYS A 156 0.31 -17.36 -9.88
N LEU A 157 -0.52 -18.17 -9.25
CA LEU A 157 -1.06 -19.43 -9.75
C LEU A 157 -2.59 -19.38 -9.57
N GLY A 158 -3.30 -18.78 -10.52
CA GLY A 158 -4.74 -18.52 -10.42
C GLY A 158 -5.09 -17.58 -9.27
N LEU A 159 -5.79 -18.10 -8.28
CA LEU A 159 -6.22 -17.36 -7.08
C LEU A 159 -5.26 -17.52 -5.89
N ALA A 160 -4.11 -18.10 -6.08
CA ALA A 160 -3.11 -18.27 -5.04
C ALA A 160 -1.73 -17.80 -5.53
N GLY A 161 -0.83 -17.56 -4.61
CA GLY A 161 0.53 -17.21 -4.95
C GLY A 161 1.47 -17.25 -3.75
N TYR A 162 2.75 -17.10 -4.04
CA TYR A 162 3.79 -17.04 -3.04
C TYR A 162 4.86 -16.01 -3.35
N VAL A 163 5.56 -15.59 -2.32
CA VAL A 163 6.79 -14.82 -2.40
C VAL A 163 7.84 -15.50 -1.53
N PHE A 164 9.00 -15.72 -2.10
CA PHE A 164 10.21 -16.11 -1.37
C PHE A 164 11.25 -14.99 -1.48
N THR A 165 11.96 -14.71 -0.38
CA THR A 165 13.01 -13.70 -0.35
C THR A 165 14.31 -14.27 0.17
N ASP A 166 15.43 -13.93 -0.50
CA ASP A 166 16.76 -14.12 0.02
C ASP A 166 17.54 -12.79 0.03
N PHE A 167 17.70 -12.22 1.20
CA PHE A 167 18.47 -10.98 1.41
C PHE A 167 19.94 -11.25 1.77
N GLY A 168 20.33 -12.52 1.73
CA GLY A 168 21.70 -12.95 2.02
C GLY A 168 21.98 -13.15 3.51
N PRO A 169 23.24 -13.51 3.86
CA PRO A 169 23.64 -13.85 5.21
C PRO A 169 23.84 -12.64 6.13
N ASP A 170 23.89 -11.43 5.59
CA ASP A 170 24.24 -10.22 6.33
C ASP A 170 23.54 -8.99 5.74
N HIS A 171 22.23 -8.92 5.89
CA HIS A 171 21.46 -7.74 5.49
C HIS A 171 21.27 -6.79 6.68
N THR A 172 21.57 -5.50 6.49
CA THR A 172 21.42 -4.49 7.54
C THR A 172 20.10 -3.77 7.41
N ILE A 173 19.30 -3.80 8.46
CA ILE A 173 18.04 -3.07 8.60
C ILE A 173 18.31 -1.86 9.49
N PHE A 174 18.05 -0.65 8.98
CA PHE A 174 18.24 0.61 9.71
C PHE A 174 16.98 1.07 10.42
N ASP A 175 15.82 0.64 9.94
CA ASP A 175 14.52 1.01 10.48
C ASP A 175 13.51 -0.12 10.20
N GLU A 176 13.17 -0.90 11.21
CA GLU A 176 12.32 -2.09 11.07
C GLU A 176 10.87 -1.78 10.71
N SER A 177 10.28 -0.79 11.39
CA SER A 177 8.83 -0.54 11.34
C SER A 177 8.44 0.65 10.47
N GLY A 178 9.36 1.61 10.29
CA GLY A 178 9.06 2.88 9.65
C GLY A 178 8.23 3.84 10.50
N GLU A 179 7.86 3.45 11.73
CA GLU A 179 7.12 4.32 12.64
C GLU A 179 8.01 5.49 13.10
N GLU A 180 7.38 6.60 13.46
CA GLU A 180 8.07 7.75 14.01
C GLU A 180 8.75 7.39 15.33
N LEU A 181 9.84 8.13 15.65
CA LEU A 181 10.54 7.95 16.92
C LEU A 181 9.66 8.43 18.06
N GLU A 182 9.44 7.56 19.04
CA GLU A 182 8.68 7.91 20.22
C GLU A 182 9.49 8.84 21.15
N THR A 183 8.78 9.77 21.74
CA THR A 183 9.35 10.77 22.67
C THR A 183 8.47 10.90 23.90
N TYR A 184 9.07 10.85 25.08
CA TYR A 184 8.36 10.92 26.35
C TYR A 184 9.00 11.94 27.28
N LEU A 185 8.17 12.53 28.15
CA LEU A 185 8.66 13.34 29.26
C LEU A 185 8.94 12.44 30.47
N VAL A 186 10.01 12.73 31.19
CA VAL A 186 10.40 12.00 32.38
C VAL A 186 9.68 12.57 33.60
N LYS A 187 9.04 11.70 34.38
CA LYS A 187 8.44 12.04 35.68
C LYS A 187 9.43 11.79 36.83
N SER A 188 10.11 10.64 36.80
CA SER A 188 11.12 10.28 37.80
C SER A 188 12.09 9.24 37.28
N ILE A 189 13.28 9.19 37.84
CA ILE A 189 14.30 8.18 37.57
C ILE A 189 14.84 7.71 38.92
N SER A 190 14.86 6.38 39.15
CA SER A 190 15.45 5.82 40.36
C SER A 190 16.97 5.79 40.28
N ARG A 191 17.62 5.88 41.45
CA ARG A 191 19.08 5.74 41.60
C ARG A 191 19.39 4.40 42.26
N ASP A 192 19.38 3.35 41.49
CA ASP A 192 19.60 1.97 41.94
C ASP A 192 20.24 1.10 40.83
N GLU A 193 20.33 -0.20 41.06
CA GLU A 193 20.92 -1.15 40.12
C GLU A 193 20.06 -1.41 38.87
N GLU A 194 18.79 -1.00 38.88
CA GLU A 194 17.85 -1.21 37.78
C GLU A 194 17.55 0.07 36.95
N GLY A 195 17.71 1.26 37.57
CA GLY A 195 17.48 2.55 36.92
C GLY A 195 16.07 2.68 36.34
N LEU A 196 15.03 2.60 37.21
CA LEU A 196 13.64 2.68 36.78
C LEU A 196 13.28 4.10 36.33
N VAL A 197 12.88 4.25 35.08
CA VAL A 197 12.39 5.48 34.47
C VAL A 197 10.88 5.43 34.42
N VAL A 198 10.22 6.42 35.02
CA VAL A 198 8.78 6.61 34.94
C VAL A 198 8.49 7.79 34.01
N ILE A 199 7.66 7.58 33.00
CA ILE A 199 7.26 8.65 32.09
C ILE A 199 6.09 9.47 32.66
N ASP A 200 6.02 10.73 32.28
CA ASP A 200 4.91 11.59 32.66
C ASP A 200 3.71 11.38 31.71
N ASN A 201 2.66 10.78 32.26
CA ASN A 201 1.41 10.51 31.54
C ASN A 201 0.32 11.46 32.00
N ILE A 202 0.38 12.71 31.57
CA ILE A 202 -0.44 13.82 32.05
C ILE A 202 -1.96 13.58 31.86
N GLN A 203 -2.39 12.64 31.01
CA GLN A 203 -3.82 12.42 30.72
C GLN A 203 -4.24 10.96 30.47
N GLY A 204 -3.42 9.97 30.81
CA GLY A 204 -3.74 8.55 30.59
C GLY A 204 -3.78 8.12 29.12
N THR A 205 -3.28 8.96 28.20
CA THR A 205 -3.33 8.75 26.76
C THR A 205 -1.99 8.33 26.13
N ASN A 206 -0.87 8.51 26.85
CA ASN A 206 0.47 8.19 26.34
C ASN A 206 1.03 6.93 27.03
N ASN A 207 0.55 5.78 26.61
CA ASN A 207 1.21 4.53 26.95
C ASN A 207 2.53 4.38 26.21
N LEU A 208 3.52 3.77 26.88
CA LEU A 208 4.77 3.38 26.23
C LEU A 208 4.50 2.47 25.04
N LYS A 209 5.09 2.82 23.90
CA LYS A 209 5.07 2.02 22.67
C LYS A 209 6.45 1.44 22.35
N ILE A 210 7.43 1.64 23.24
CA ILE A 210 8.75 1.05 23.17
C ILE A 210 8.79 -0.20 24.08
N GLY A 211 9.58 -1.19 23.70
CA GLY A 211 9.63 -2.48 24.36
C GLY A 211 11.05 -3.00 24.59
N ASP A 212 11.17 -4.23 25.09
CA ASP A 212 12.45 -4.87 25.35
C ASP A 212 13.39 -4.85 24.15
N GLY A 213 14.62 -4.41 24.36
CA GLY A 213 15.65 -4.31 23.33
C GLY A 213 15.60 -3.04 22.49
N ASP A 214 14.65 -2.15 22.72
CA ASP A 214 14.70 -0.79 22.17
C ASP A 214 15.78 0.03 22.89
N TYR A 215 16.23 1.11 22.22
CA TYR A 215 17.23 2.00 22.76
C TYR A 215 16.68 3.42 22.89
N VAL A 216 17.11 4.09 23.96
CA VAL A 216 16.70 5.48 24.22
C VAL A 216 17.90 6.37 24.54
N LYS A 217 17.74 7.67 24.33
CA LYS A 217 18.61 8.74 24.81
C LYS A 217 17.82 9.71 25.65
N PHE A 218 18.54 10.47 26.48
CA PHE A 218 17.95 11.49 27.34
C PHE A 218 18.50 12.85 26.99
N ARG A 219 17.69 13.88 27.18
CA ARG A 219 18.08 15.29 27.12
C ARG A 219 17.41 16.07 28.23
N ASN A 220 18.07 17.13 28.68
CA ASN A 220 17.53 18.08 29.65
C ASN A 220 17.14 17.44 31.01
N VAL A 221 17.82 16.39 31.42
CA VAL A 221 17.69 15.81 32.76
C VAL A 221 18.47 16.68 33.74
N GLU A 222 17.82 17.19 34.78
CA GLU A 222 18.47 17.93 35.86
C GLU A 222 18.78 16.99 37.05
N GLY A 223 19.97 17.12 37.58
CA GLY A 223 20.49 16.28 38.69
C GLY A 223 21.30 15.12 38.13
N MET A 224 20.66 14.12 37.55
CA MET A 224 21.28 12.92 36.95
C MET A 224 21.78 13.26 35.51
N THR A 225 22.75 14.18 35.43
CA THR A 225 23.24 14.73 34.13
C THR A 225 24.03 13.75 33.31
N GLU A 226 24.48 12.63 33.87
CA GLU A 226 25.17 11.53 33.18
C GLU A 226 24.31 10.88 32.10
N LEU A 227 22.97 11.05 32.19
CA LEU A 227 22.02 10.60 31.18
C LEU A 227 22.00 11.48 29.92
N ASN A 228 22.44 12.75 30.02
CA ASN A 228 22.42 13.69 28.91
C ASN A 228 23.61 13.51 27.94
N ASP A 229 24.43 12.48 28.09
CA ASP A 229 25.54 12.17 27.18
C ASP A 229 24.97 11.74 25.81
N GLU A 230 25.15 12.57 24.80
CA GLU A 230 24.64 12.32 23.43
C GLU A 230 25.29 11.10 22.76
N ASN A 231 26.44 10.62 23.26
CA ASN A 231 27.11 9.44 22.74
C ASN A 231 26.66 8.15 23.42
N LYS A 232 25.82 8.23 24.44
CA LYS A 232 25.36 7.06 25.21
C LYS A 232 23.93 6.72 24.89
N ASP A 233 23.72 5.47 24.44
CA ASP A 233 22.41 4.88 24.24
C ASP A 233 22.12 3.93 25.39
N PHE A 234 20.89 3.93 25.89
CA PHE A 234 20.44 3.04 26.95
C PHE A 234 19.48 2.01 26.37
N GLU A 235 19.83 0.72 26.52
CA GLU A 235 18.91 -0.35 26.21
C GLU A 235 17.83 -0.40 27.29
N ILE A 236 16.58 -0.59 26.89
CA ILE A 236 15.46 -0.62 27.83
C ILE A 236 14.98 -2.04 28.09
N VAL A 237 14.51 -2.24 29.32
CA VAL A 237 13.72 -3.40 29.71
C VAL A 237 12.33 -2.90 30.10
N PHE A 238 11.33 -3.35 29.39
CA PHE A 238 9.94 -2.94 29.60
C PHE A 238 9.45 -3.38 30.99
N GLN A 239 8.85 -2.49 31.76
CA GLN A 239 8.29 -2.82 33.08
C GLN A 239 6.76 -2.79 33.02
N ASP A 240 6.19 -1.68 32.60
CA ASP A 240 4.75 -1.49 32.40
C ASP A 240 4.47 -0.37 31.38
N PHE A 241 3.19 -0.04 31.16
CA PHE A 241 2.79 0.99 30.17
C PHE A 241 3.25 2.42 30.49
N GLN A 242 3.88 2.65 31.64
CA GLN A 242 4.36 3.97 32.07
C GLN A 242 5.82 3.94 32.54
N SER A 243 6.46 2.79 32.59
CA SER A 243 7.82 2.68 33.11
C SER A 243 8.67 1.61 32.39
N PHE A 244 9.97 1.86 32.38
CA PHE A 244 11.00 0.96 31.84
C PHE A 244 12.30 1.11 32.63
N LYS A 245 13.16 0.13 32.57
CA LYS A 245 14.48 0.12 33.22
C LYS A 245 15.58 0.40 32.21
N ILE A 246 16.65 1.06 32.65
CA ILE A 246 17.81 1.43 31.81
C ILE A 246 19.15 0.86 32.30
N GLY A 247 19.10 -0.01 33.30
CA GLY A 247 20.28 -0.59 33.95
C GLY A 247 20.82 0.28 35.09
N ASP A 248 22.00 -0.07 35.58
CA ASP A 248 22.59 0.48 36.82
C ASP A 248 22.83 1.97 36.77
N THR A 249 22.06 2.73 37.56
CA THR A 249 22.20 4.16 37.83
C THR A 249 22.71 4.49 39.22
N SER A 250 23.12 3.48 40.01
CA SER A 250 23.55 3.66 41.42
C SER A 250 24.71 4.63 41.60
N LYS A 251 25.57 4.74 40.57
CA LYS A 251 26.74 5.64 40.53
C LYS A 251 26.45 7.00 39.92
N PHE A 252 25.23 7.26 39.41
CA PHE A 252 24.86 8.53 38.83
C PHE A 252 24.49 9.53 39.93
N SER A 253 24.45 10.80 39.56
CA SER A 253 23.93 11.87 40.41
C SER A 253 22.43 11.66 40.71
N GLU A 254 21.90 12.27 41.75
CA GLU A 254 20.49 12.15 42.10
C GLU A 254 19.62 12.90 41.09
N TYR A 255 18.56 12.24 40.59
CA TYR A 255 17.58 12.88 39.72
C TYR A 255 16.81 13.98 40.48
N LYS A 256 16.71 15.19 39.87
CA LYS A 256 15.97 16.30 40.46
C LYS A 256 14.67 16.56 39.77
N LYS A 257 14.71 16.80 38.46
CA LYS A 257 13.52 17.08 37.65
C LYS A 257 13.85 17.11 36.15
N GLY A 258 12.79 17.18 35.34
CA GLY A 258 12.89 17.37 33.89
C GLY A 258 13.39 16.13 33.17
N GLY A 259 13.68 16.29 31.93
CA GLY A 259 14.17 15.25 31.02
C GLY A 259 13.20 14.86 29.96
N VAL A 260 13.72 14.67 28.78
CA VAL A 260 13.04 14.12 27.61
C VAL A 260 13.76 12.84 27.22
N VAL A 261 13.01 11.76 27.09
CA VAL A 261 13.44 10.48 26.54
C VAL A 261 13.02 10.43 25.08
N TYR A 262 13.92 10.04 24.22
CA TYR A 262 13.59 9.77 22.82
C TYR A 262 14.20 8.45 22.37
N GLN A 263 13.39 7.71 21.60
CA GLN A 263 13.78 6.41 21.04
C GLN A 263 14.91 6.58 20.02
N VAL A 264 15.83 5.62 19.98
CA VAL A 264 16.92 5.54 19.00
C VAL A 264 16.81 4.22 18.27
N LYS A 265 16.68 4.27 16.94
CA LYS A 265 16.73 3.06 16.12
C LYS A 265 18.17 2.64 15.85
N LYS A 266 18.51 1.43 16.23
CA LYS A 266 19.82 0.84 15.93
C LYS A 266 19.73 -0.12 14.74
N PRO A 267 20.77 -0.14 13.89
CA PRO A 267 20.82 -1.12 12.81
C PRO A 267 20.80 -2.55 13.36
N LYS A 268 19.95 -3.40 12.78
CA LYS A 268 19.88 -4.82 13.06
C LYS A 268 20.40 -5.62 11.87
N LYS A 269 20.97 -6.80 12.15
CA LYS A 269 21.43 -7.73 11.12
C LYS A 269 20.38 -8.82 10.92
N LEU A 270 20.07 -9.08 9.66
CA LEU A 270 19.17 -10.15 9.24
C LEU A 270 19.96 -11.19 8.46
N GLN A 271 19.66 -12.46 8.71
CA GLN A 271 20.21 -13.59 7.97
C GLN A 271 19.09 -14.34 7.29
N HIS A 272 19.18 -14.50 5.96
CA HIS A 272 18.36 -15.41 5.19
C HIS A 272 19.17 -16.64 4.75
N LEU A 273 18.51 -17.77 4.65
CA LEU A 273 19.06 -18.98 4.07
C LEU A 273 18.86 -18.95 2.54
N ASP A 274 19.74 -19.62 1.80
CA ASP A 274 19.53 -19.80 0.38
C ASP A 274 18.27 -20.63 0.08
N PHE A 275 17.76 -20.50 -1.12
CA PHE A 275 16.50 -21.11 -1.56
C PHE A 275 16.49 -22.64 -1.34
N CYS A 276 17.58 -23.32 -1.72
CA CYS A 276 17.66 -24.77 -1.61
C CYS A 276 17.73 -25.22 -0.16
N LEU A 277 18.58 -24.59 0.65
CA LEU A 277 18.74 -24.92 2.06
C LEU A 277 17.45 -24.68 2.82
N ARG A 278 16.82 -23.50 2.61
CA ARG A 278 15.56 -23.17 3.29
C ARG A 278 14.43 -24.12 2.91
N SER A 279 14.34 -24.50 1.62
CA SER A 279 13.33 -25.45 1.15
C SER A 279 13.58 -26.88 1.65
N ALA A 280 14.84 -27.25 1.89
CA ALA A 280 15.20 -28.58 2.41
C ALA A 280 14.98 -28.71 3.93
N MET A 281 14.91 -27.60 4.68
CA MET A 281 14.78 -27.61 6.14
C MET A 281 13.35 -27.87 6.64
N ILE A 282 12.59 -28.72 5.95
CA ILE A 282 11.22 -29.10 6.32
C ILE A 282 11.14 -29.80 7.68
N SER A 283 12.27 -30.32 8.19
CA SER A 283 12.40 -30.94 9.51
C SER A 283 12.74 -29.92 10.61
N ASP A 284 12.96 -28.65 10.29
CA ASP A 284 13.18 -27.61 11.28
C ASP A 284 11.85 -27.30 12.00
N PRO A 285 11.81 -27.35 13.34
CA PRO A 285 10.60 -26.99 14.09
C PRO A 285 10.21 -25.52 13.96
N SER A 286 11.12 -24.64 13.53
CA SER A 286 10.78 -23.25 13.26
C SER A 286 9.88 -23.15 12.02
N HIS A 287 8.68 -22.60 12.20
CA HIS A 287 7.73 -22.48 11.10
C HIS A 287 8.19 -21.39 10.12
N PRO A 288 8.39 -21.71 8.80
CA PRO A 288 9.00 -20.78 7.86
C PRO A 288 7.99 -19.83 7.21
N PHE A 289 6.70 -20.00 7.46
CA PHE A 289 5.65 -19.29 6.74
C PHE A 289 5.08 -18.12 7.55
N ASN A 290 4.90 -16.98 6.91
CA ASN A 290 4.12 -15.88 7.46
C ASN A 290 2.63 -16.22 7.38
N ILE A 291 2.00 -16.47 8.51
CA ILE A 291 0.56 -16.74 8.61
C ILE A 291 -0.12 -15.41 8.95
N ALA A 292 -0.67 -14.77 7.92
CA ALA A 292 -1.41 -13.52 8.09
C ALA A 292 -2.81 -13.74 8.70
N ASP A 293 -3.43 -14.89 8.42
CA ASP A 293 -4.77 -15.26 8.88
C ASP A 293 -4.73 -16.54 9.70
N GLN A 294 -4.89 -16.41 11.02
CA GLN A 294 -4.89 -17.53 11.96
C GLN A 294 -6.10 -18.46 11.79
N THR A 295 -7.17 -18.02 11.12
CA THR A 295 -8.34 -18.87 10.84
C THR A 295 -8.06 -19.90 9.75
N LYS A 296 -7.03 -19.65 8.92
CA LYS A 296 -6.56 -20.54 7.84
C LYS A 296 -5.39 -21.43 8.26
N LYS A 297 -5.30 -21.82 9.52
CA LYS A 297 -4.24 -22.71 10.01
C LYS A 297 -4.20 -24.02 9.22
N GLY A 298 -3.00 -24.43 8.77
CA GLY A 298 -2.80 -25.60 7.91
C GLY A 298 -3.00 -25.34 6.40
N ARG A 299 -3.66 -24.25 6.04
CA ARG A 299 -3.89 -23.87 4.64
C ARG A 299 -2.60 -23.47 3.93
N VAL A 300 -1.79 -22.66 4.57
CA VAL A 300 -0.51 -22.16 4.03
C VAL A 300 0.44 -23.30 3.73
N GLU A 301 0.52 -24.26 4.65
CA GLU A 301 1.33 -25.47 4.53
C GLU A 301 0.84 -26.37 3.37
N LEU A 302 -0.47 -26.53 3.23
CA LEU A 302 -1.07 -27.30 2.14
C LEU A 302 -0.83 -26.63 0.77
N LEU A 303 -0.92 -25.29 0.71
CA LEU A 303 -0.61 -24.54 -0.49
C LEU A 303 0.86 -24.69 -0.89
N TYR A 304 1.81 -24.69 0.07
CA TYR A 304 3.21 -24.98 -0.21
C TYR A 304 3.40 -26.34 -0.85
N MET A 305 2.72 -27.37 -0.33
CA MET A 305 2.74 -28.71 -0.96
C MET A 305 2.15 -28.68 -2.36
N ALA A 306 1.02 -27.96 -2.58
CA ALA A 306 0.39 -27.84 -3.88
C ALA A 306 1.31 -27.15 -4.89
N PHE A 307 1.99 -26.06 -4.50
CA PHE A 307 2.98 -25.40 -5.35
C PHE A 307 4.17 -26.29 -5.65
N SER A 308 4.64 -27.06 -4.68
CA SER A 308 5.70 -28.06 -4.91
C SER A 308 5.26 -29.11 -5.92
N GLY A 309 4.01 -29.55 -5.89
CA GLY A 309 3.42 -30.45 -6.89
C GLY A 309 3.37 -29.86 -8.29
N VAL A 310 3.00 -28.56 -8.40
CA VAL A 310 3.03 -27.83 -9.68
C VAL A 310 4.45 -27.69 -10.21
N HIS A 311 5.42 -27.37 -9.36
CA HIS A 311 6.83 -27.33 -9.73
C HIS A 311 7.35 -28.67 -10.24
N ASP A 312 7.01 -29.76 -9.56
CA ASP A 312 7.39 -31.12 -9.99
C ASP A 312 6.76 -31.46 -11.35
N PHE A 313 5.48 -31.14 -11.56
CA PHE A 313 4.82 -31.28 -12.84
C PHE A 313 5.58 -30.49 -13.94
N TYR A 314 5.85 -29.21 -13.71
CA TYR A 314 6.59 -28.35 -14.64
C TYR A 314 7.95 -28.92 -15.03
N MET A 315 8.73 -29.41 -14.07
CA MET A 315 10.03 -30.04 -14.33
C MET A 315 9.92 -31.30 -15.20
N ASN A 316 8.88 -32.11 -14.99
CA ASN A 316 8.69 -33.39 -15.72
C ASN A 316 8.00 -33.21 -17.07
N HIS A 317 7.41 -32.04 -17.36
CA HIS A 317 6.69 -31.76 -18.61
C HIS A 317 7.38 -30.69 -19.48
N LYS A 318 8.72 -30.77 -19.61
CA LYS A 318 9.54 -29.88 -20.45
C LYS A 318 9.33 -28.39 -20.13
N CYS A 319 9.23 -28.06 -18.86
CA CYS A 319 8.97 -26.70 -18.37
C CYS A 319 7.64 -26.09 -18.88
N ASN A 320 6.61 -26.91 -19.03
CA ASN A 320 5.25 -26.43 -19.28
C ASN A 320 4.39 -26.55 -18.02
N LEU A 321 3.59 -25.50 -17.75
CA LEU A 321 2.57 -25.53 -16.73
C LEU A 321 1.42 -26.48 -17.11
N PRO A 322 0.66 -27.00 -16.13
CA PRO A 322 -0.56 -27.75 -16.43
C PRO A 322 -1.54 -26.89 -17.25
N GLY A 323 -2.24 -27.53 -18.18
CA GLY A 323 -3.23 -26.84 -19.01
C GLY A 323 -4.36 -26.22 -18.19
N LEU A 324 -4.84 -25.04 -18.58
CA LEU A 324 -5.97 -24.40 -17.93
C LEU A 324 -7.20 -25.33 -17.93
N ASN A 325 -7.70 -25.65 -16.75
CA ASN A 325 -8.78 -26.61 -16.53
C ASN A 325 -8.55 -28.01 -17.14
N ASN A 326 -7.32 -28.39 -17.41
CA ASN A 326 -6.99 -29.76 -17.77
C ASN A 326 -7.07 -30.63 -16.51
N MET A 327 -8.16 -31.40 -16.42
CA MET A 327 -8.44 -32.19 -15.23
C MET A 327 -7.51 -33.40 -15.08
N ASP A 328 -6.93 -33.91 -16.16
CA ASP A 328 -5.97 -35.03 -16.11
C ASP A 328 -4.64 -34.55 -15.52
N ASP A 329 -4.12 -33.41 -16.00
CA ASP A 329 -2.95 -32.76 -15.43
C ASP A 329 -3.19 -32.45 -13.94
N ALA A 330 -4.32 -31.83 -13.62
CA ALA A 330 -4.66 -31.42 -12.27
C ALA A 330 -4.76 -32.61 -11.29
N LYS A 331 -5.42 -33.71 -11.69
CA LYS A 331 -5.51 -34.93 -10.87
C LYS A 331 -4.17 -35.58 -10.65
N SER A 332 -3.29 -35.60 -11.65
CA SER A 332 -1.94 -36.13 -11.47
C SER A 332 -1.13 -35.38 -10.42
N ILE A 333 -1.30 -34.05 -10.37
CA ILE A 333 -0.71 -33.18 -9.33
C ILE A 333 -1.33 -33.48 -7.97
N VAL A 334 -2.66 -33.60 -7.88
CA VAL A 334 -3.36 -33.93 -6.61
C VAL A 334 -2.86 -35.26 -6.04
N GLU A 335 -2.75 -36.30 -6.87
CA GLU A 335 -2.22 -37.61 -6.43
C GLU A 335 -0.79 -37.51 -5.90
N LYS A 336 0.03 -36.72 -6.55
CA LYS A 336 1.42 -36.47 -6.11
C LYS A 336 1.44 -35.75 -4.77
N VAL A 337 0.67 -34.67 -4.64
CA VAL A 337 0.62 -33.88 -3.40
C VAL A 337 0.04 -34.72 -2.25
N LYS A 338 -0.94 -35.57 -2.52
CA LYS A 338 -1.49 -36.49 -1.52
C LYS A 338 -0.43 -37.45 -0.99
N LYS A 339 0.40 -38.03 -1.87
CA LYS A 339 1.54 -38.87 -1.44
C LYS A 339 2.54 -38.07 -0.59
N MET A 340 2.82 -36.82 -0.93
CA MET A 340 3.67 -35.93 -0.12
C MET A 340 3.06 -35.71 1.28
N TYR A 341 1.75 -35.44 1.35
CA TYR A 341 1.01 -35.26 2.59
C TYR A 341 1.06 -36.52 3.47
N ASP A 342 0.76 -37.70 2.91
CA ASP A 342 0.78 -38.97 3.64
C ASP A 342 2.19 -39.25 4.19
N THR A 343 3.22 -39.10 3.36
CA THR A 343 4.63 -39.24 3.78
C THR A 343 5.01 -38.23 4.85
N SER A 344 4.50 -36.99 4.78
CA SER A 344 4.79 -35.97 5.78
C SER A 344 4.20 -36.30 7.16
N LYS A 345 3.01 -36.92 7.18
CA LYS A 345 2.38 -37.39 8.40
C LYS A 345 3.10 -38.60 9.01
N GLU A 346 3.48 -39.59 8.18
CA GLU A 346 4.25 -40.75 8.62
C GLU A 346 5.57 -40.34 9.26
N ASN A 347 6.28 -39.42 8.62
CA ASN A 347 7.59 -38.92 9.08
C ASN A 347 7.48 -37.76 10.10
N LYS A 348 6.28 -37.33 10.49
CA LYS A 348 6.00 -36.24 11.44
C LYS A 348 6.80 -34.96 11.11
N ILE A 349 6.76 -34.56 9.83
CA ILE A 349 7.51 -33.39 9.35
C ILE A 349 6.95 -32.10 9.98
N PRO A 350 7.75 -31.33 10.75
CA PRO A 350 7.26 -30.20 11.53
C PRO A 350 6.53 -29.13 10.73
N TRP A 351 7.01 -28.80 9.55
CA TRP A 351 6.41 -27.74 8.70
C TRP A 351 4.95 -28.01 8.33
N PHE A 352 4.54 -29.26 8.30
CA PHE A 352 3.21 -29.69 7.88
C PHE A 352 2.32 -30.18 9.02
N ALA A 353 2.79 -30.02 10.25
CA ALA A 353 2.05 -30.41 11.44
C ALA A 353 0.71 -29.66 11.62
N GLY A 354 0.60 -28.47 11.01
CA GLY A 354 -0.61 -27.66 11.01
C GLY A 354 -1.74 -28.21 10.16
N ILE A 355 -1.47 -29.05 9.16
CA ILE A 355 -2.46 -29.63 8.26
C ILE A 355 -3.23 -30.74 8.99
N GLN A 356 -4.47 -30.47 9.39
CA GLN A 356 -5.30 -31.45 10.08
C GLN A 356 -5.89 -32.47 9.10
N GLU A 357 -6.42 -32.01 7.98
CA GLU A 357 -7.06 -32.81 6.93
C GLU A 357 -6.57 -32.37 5.55
N PHE A 358 -6.47 -33.33 4.61
CA PHE A 358 -6.10 -33.05 3.24
C PHE A 358 -7.29 -32.47 2.48
N ASP A 359 -7.26 -31.18 2.22
CA ASP A 359 -8.27 -30.51 1.39
C ASP A 359 -7.92 -30.68 -0.10
N GLU A 360 -8.50 -31.73 -0.71
CA GLU A 360 -8.29 -32.05 -2.13
C GLU A 360 -8.75 -30.91 -3.05
N LYS A 361 -9.84 -30.20 -2.68
CA LYS A 361 -10.40 -29.11 -3.49
C LYS A 361 -9.40 -27.94 -3.63
N VAL A 362 -8.69 -27.63 -2.56
CA VAL A 362 -7.65 -26.59 -2.57
C VAL A 362 -6.53 -26.96 -3.53
N VAL A 363 -5.99 -28.17 -3.40
CA VAL A 363 -4.90 -28.64 -4.25
C VAL A 363 -5.33 -28.70 -5.72
N LEU A 364 -6.54 -29.20 -5.99
CA LEU A 364 -7.12 -29.24 -7.32
C LEU A 364 -7.26 -27.85 -7.94
N ASN A 365 -7.71 -26.86 -7.15
CA ASN A 365 -7.86 -25.48 -7.62
C ASN A 365 -6.51 -24.84 -7.94
N VAL A 366 -5.48 -25.07 -7.13
CA VAL A 366 -4.12 -24.63 -7.47
C VAL A 366 -3.66 -25.27 -8.77
N ALA A 367 -3.81 -26.57 -8.92
CA ALA A 367 -3.33 -27.32 -10.07
C ALA A 367 -4.03 -26.90 -11.38
N ARG A 368 -5.36 -26.85 -11.40
CA ARG A 368 -6.13 -26.55 -12.62
C ARG A 368 -6.04 -25.10 -13.08
N TRP A 369 -5.64 -24.18 -12.18
CA TRP A 369 -5.52 -22.76 -12.48
C TRP A 369 -4.06 -22.25 -12.44
N ALA A 370 -3.09 -23.15 -12.32
CA ALA A 370 -1.69 -22.79 -12.17
C ALA A 370 -1.15 -21.88 -13.30
N ALA A 371 -1.67 -22.02 -14.51
CA ALA A 371 -1.27 -21.19 -15.65
C ALA A 371 -2.01 -19.86 -15.76
N ALA A 372 -3.08 -19.63 -14.95
CA ALA A 372 -3.89 -18.41 -15.00
C ALA A 372 -3.22 -17.24 -14.28
N ASN A 373 -3.26 -16.06 -14.91
CA ASN A 373 -2.85 -14.78 -14.34
C ASN A 373 -4.09 -13.89 -14.16
N ILE A 374 -4.58 -13.83 -12.94
CA ILE A 374 -5.75 -13.02 -12.58
C ILE A 374 -5.27 -11.62 -12.19
N GLN A 375 -5.71 -10.60 -12.90
CA GLN A 375 -5.21 -9.23 -12.77
C GLN A 375 -5.19 -8.69 -11.32
N PRO A 376 -6.25 -8.76 -10.50
CA PRO A 376 -6.20 -8.31 -9.10
C PRO A 376 -5.20 -9.09 -8.24
N VAL A 377 -5.01 -10.39 -8.51
CA VAL A 377 -4.02 -11.22 -7.79
C VAL A 377 -2.60 -10.79 -8.17
N CYS A 378 -2.36 -10.54 -9.47
CA CYS A 378 -1.09 -9.99 -9.95
C CYS A 378 -0.80 -8.61 -9.34
N ALA A 379 -1.80 -7.75 -9.23
CA ALA A 379 -1.67 -6.44 -8.61
C ALA A 379 -1.31 -6.53 -7.11
N PHE A 380 -1.95 -7.44 -6.37
CA PHE A 380 -1.68 -7.70 -4.96
C PHE A 380 -0.23 -8.16 -4.73
N PHE A 381 0.18 -9.23 -5.39
CA PHE A 381 1.55 -9.73 -5.24
C PHE A 381 2.59 -8.79 -5.85
N GLY A 382 2.28 -8.09 -6.94
CA GLY A 382 3.15 -7.08 -7.54
C GLY A 382 3.42 -5.89 -6.61
N GLY A 383 2.45 -5.52 -5.78
CA GLY A 383 2.63 -4.57 -4.68
C GLY A 383 3.59 -5.09 -3.62
N ILE A 384 3.43 -6.34 -3.19
CA ILE A 384 4.32 -6.98 -2.21
C ILE A 384 5.75 -7.07 -2.75
N LEU A 385 5.95 -7.55 -3.98
CA LEU A 385 7.29 -7.64 -4.58
C LEU A 385 7.97 -6.27 -4.66
N ALA A 386 7.24 -5.22 -5.03
CA ALA A 386 7.77 -3.87 -5.07
C ALA A 386 8.17 -3.36 -3.68
N GLN A 387 7.40 -3.69 -2.64
CA GLN A 387 7.77 -3.40 -1.25
C GLN A 387 9.04 -4.13 -0.84
N GLU A 388 9.18 -5.41 -1.16
CA GLU A 388 10.40 -6.17 -0.86
C GLU A 388 11.63 -5.59 -1.58
N ILE A 389 11.49 -5.09 -2.82
CA ILE A 389 12.58 -4.38 -3.51
C ILE A 389 13.01 -3.12 -2.71
N ILE A 390 12.07 -2.34 -2.21
CA ILE A 390 12.36 -1.15 -1.40
C ILE A 390 13.10 -1.54 -0.12
N LYS A 391 12.72 -2.66 0.52
CA LYS A 391 13.36 -3.16 1.74
C LYS A 391 14.83 -3.52 1.55
N ALA A 392 15.29 -3.76 0.33
CA ALA A 392 16.72 -3.90 0.03
C ALA A 392 17.56 -2.66 0.41
N THR A 393 16.95 -1.50 0.60
CA THR A 393 17.58 -0.28 1.11
C THR A 393 17.90 -0.32 2.60
N GLY A 394 17.40 -1.32 3.33
CA GLY A 394 17.47 -1.42 4.80
C GLY A 394 16.34 -0.69 5.53
N LYS A 395 15.33 -0.19 4.83
CA LYS A 395 14.10 0.33 5.40
C LYS A 395 13.06 -0.79 5.43
N TYR A 396 12.45 -1.01 6.57
CA TYR A 396 11.51 -2.10 6.90
C TYR A 396 12.15 -3.50 6.93
N ILE A 397 11.58 -4.35 7.76
CA ILE A 397 11.98 -5.74 7.85
C ILE A 397 11.46 -6.53 6.63
N PRO A 398 12.32 -7.28 5.91
CA PRO A 398 11.87 -8.17 4.84
C PRO A 398 10.97 -9.29 5.36
N ILE A 399 10.25 -9.92 4.43
CA ILE A 399 9.51 -11.16 4.70
C ILE A 399 10.48 -12.21 5.26
N SER A 400 10.04 -12.98 6.26
CA SER A 400 10.81 -14.08 6.84
C SER A 400 10.84 -15.32 5.94
N GLN A 401 11.23 -15.09 4.69
CA GLN A 401 11.50 -15.91 3.52
C GLN A 401 10.28 -16.41 2.76
N TRP A 402 9.23 -16.95 3.38
CA TRP A 402 8.04 -17.41 2.67
C TRP A 402 6.78 -16.64 3.07
N LEU A 403 6.11 -16.04 2.09
CA LEU A 403 4.74 -15.54 2.19
C LEU A 403 3.89 -16.31 1.19
N ILE A 404 2.82 -16.92 1.66
CA ILE A 404 1.86 -17.66 0.85
C ILE A 404 0.47 -17.13 1.15
N HIS A 405 -0.32 -16.89 0.08
CA HIS A 405 -1.67 -16.38 0.23
C HIS A 405 -2.58 -16.90 -0.87
N ASP A 406 -3.89 -17.06 -0.55
CA ASP A 406 -4.92 -17.43 -1.51
C ASP A 406 -6.18 -16.58 -1.34
N PHE A 407 -7.00 -16.58 -2.40
CA PHE A 407 -8.29 -15.88 -2.49
C PHE A 407 -9.42 -16.84 -2.88
N PHE A 408 -9.37 -18.12 -2.47
CA PHE A 408 -10.34 -19.11 -2.89
C PHE A 408 -11.76 -18.84 -2.39
N GLU A 409 -11.96 -18.00 -1.39
CA GLU A 409 -13.26 -17.56 -0.91
C GLU A 409 -14.11 -16.94 -2.02
N VAL A 410 -13.50 -16.27 -3.00
CA VAL A 410 -14.24 -15.62 -4.10
C VAL A 410 -14.90 -16.61 -5.06
N VAL A 411 -14.54 -17.91 -4.99
CA VAL A 411 -15.08 -18.96 -5.84
C VAL A 411 -15.88 -20.04 -5.09
N GLU A 412 -16.05 -19.90 -3.76
CA GLU A 412 -16.76 -20.91 -2.95
C GLU A 412 -18.19 -21.16 -3.42
N ASN A 413 -18.88 -20.14 -3.90
CA ASN A 413 -20.26 -20.20 -4.37
C ASN A 413 -20.37 -20.51 -5.87
N ILE A 414 -19.25 -20.71 -6.57
CA ILE A 414 -19.28 -21.07 -7.99
C ILE A 414 -19.40 -22.60 -8.10
N LYS A 415 -20.39 -23.07 -8.87
CA LYS A 415 -20.61 -24.50 -9.10
C LYS A 415 -19.41 -25.14 -9.76
N ASP A 416 -19.10 -26.37 -9.38
CA ASP A 416 -17.97 -27.13 -9.96
C ASP A 416 -18.19 -27.45 -11.45
N ASP A 417 -19.44 -27.62 -11.90
CA ASP A 417 -19.86 -27.85 -13.29
C ASP A 417 -20.05 -26.57 -14.12
N ALA A 418 -19.66 -25.39 -13.59
CA ALA A 418 -19.75 -24.15 -14.33
C ALA A 418 -19.01 -24.24 -15.67
N ASP A 419 -19.62 -23.68 -16.73
CA ASP A 419 -18.99 -23.61 -18.05
C ASP A 419 -17.74 -22.73 -18.02
N ARG A 420 -16.57 -23.36 -18.19
CA ARG A 420 -15.25 -22.73 -18.23
C ARG A 420 -14.58 -22.89 -19.59
N THR A 421 -15.39 -23.07 -20.65
CA THR A 421 -14.87 -23.20 -22.02
C THR A 421 -14.13 -21.93 -22.44
N LEU A 422 -12.85 -22.07 -22.77
CA LEU A 422 -11.99 -20.97 -23.21
C LEU A 422 -12.43 -20.48 -24.60
N LYS A 423 -12.33 -19.17 -24.83
CA LYS A 423 -12.81 -18.49 -26.03
C LYS A 423 -11.68 -17.96 -26.92
N ASN A 424 -10.43 -18.26 -26.60
CA ASN A 424 -9.25 -17.65 -27.20
C ASN A 424 -9.31 -16.11 -27.13
N SER A 425 -9.55 -15.60 -25.93
CA SER A 425 -9.71 -14.21 -25.61
C SER A 425 -8.74 -13.76 -24.53
N ARG A 426 -8.62 -12.46 -24.34
CA ARG A 426 -7.88 -11.87 -23.21
C ARG A 426 -8.42 -12.25 -21.83
N TYR A 427 -9.66 -12.75 -21.76
CA TYR A 427 -10.33 -13.12 -20.49
C TYR A 427 -10.23 -14.61 -20.18
N ASP A 428 -9.52 -15.41 -20.97
CA ASP A 428 -9.48 -16.86 -20.82
C ASP A 428 -8.97 -17.32 -19.45
N ASP A 429 -7.95 -16.65 -18.92
CA ASP A 429 -7.44 -16.94 -17.57
C ASP A 429 -8.53 -16.71 -16.50
N GLN A 430 -9.32 -15.66 -16.66
CA GLN A 430 -10.43 -15.30 -15.75
C GLN A 430 -11.63 -16.25 -15.96
N ILE A 431 -11.96 -16.60 -17.20
CA ILE A 431 -12.99 -17.59 -17.53
C ILE A 431 -12.65 -18.96 -16.94
N ALA A 432 -11.38 -19.36 -17.02
CA ALA A 432 -10.92 -20.61 -16.43
C ALA A 432 -11.21 -20.71 -14.92
N VAL A 433 -11.14 -19.59 -14.21
CA VAL A 433 -11.39 -19.51 -12.77
C VAL A 433 -12.88 -19.36 -12.45
N PHE A 434 -13.52 -18.32 -13.01
CA PHE A 434 -14.88 -17.91 -12.62
C PHE A 434 -15.99 -18.50 -13.51
N GLY A 435 -15.66 -18.93 -14.70
CA GLY A 435 -16.62 -19.43 -15.69
C GLY A 435 -17.24 -18.33 -16.55
N ASN A 436 -17.86 -18.77 -17.67
CA ASN A 436 -18.45 -17.88 -18.66
C ASN A 436 -19.65 -17.09 -18.16
N GLU A 437 -20.44 -17.63 -17.21
CA GLU A 437 -21.58 -16.93 -16.64
C GLU A 437 -21.16 -15.70 -15.83
N ILE A 438 -20.15 -15.86 -14.99
CA ILE A 438 -19.61 -14.74 -14.18
C ILE A 438 -18.94 -13.71 -15.10
N GLN A 439 -18.15 -14.16 -16.08
CA GLN A 439 -17.52 -13.25 -17.04
C GLN A 439 -18.56 -12.40 -17.76
N LYS A 440 -19.67 -12.98 -18.19
CA LYS A 440 -20.76 -12.26 -18.84
C LYS A 440 -21.45 -11.25 -17.92
N LYS A 441 -21.59 -11.55 -16.62
CA LYS A 441 -22.11 -10.60 -15.63
C LYS A 441 -21.17 -9.41 -15.45
N ILE A 442 -19.85 -9.67 -15.42
CA ILE A 442 -18.81 -8.64 -15.36
C ILE A 442 -18.92 -7.70 -16.57
N GLU A 443 -19.00 -8.25 -17.78
CA GLU A 443 -19.11 -7.49 -19.04
C GLU A 443 -20.35 -6.60 -19.10
N LYS A 444 -21.45 -7.02 -18.47
CA LYS A 444 -22.75 -6.33 -18.48
C LYS A 444 -22.98 -5.33 -17.35
N SER A 445 -22.03 -5.20 -16.44
CA SER A 445 -22.21 -4.32 -15.27
C SER A 445 -22.12 -2.83 -15.63
N ASN A 446 -22.77 -1.99 -14.81
CA ASN A 446 -22.63 -0.54 -14.79
C ASN A 446 -21.99 -0.14 -13.45
N ILE A 447 -20.93 0.66 -13.50
CA ILE A 447 -20.16 0.98 -12.31
C ILE A 447 -19.96 2.49 -12.19
N PHE A 448 -20.08 3.01 -10.99
CA PHE A 448 -19.73 4.38 -10.67
C PHE A 448 -18.59 4.43 -9.66
N MET A 449 -17.51 5.11 -10.02
CA MET A 449 -16.37 5.32 -9.15
C MET A 449 -16.17 6.81 -8.87
N VAL A 450 -16.01 7.14 -7.58
CA VAL A 450 -15.68 8.48 -7.11
C VAL A 450 -14.24 8.51 -6.64
N GLY A 451 -13.45 9.37 -7.30
CA GLY A 451 -12.02 9.53 -7.07
C GLY A 451 -11.14 8.84 -8.13
N ALA A 452 -10.26 9.61 -8.76
CA ALA A 452 -9.25 9.16 -9.72
C ALA A 452 -7.82 9.44 -9.22
N GLY A 453 -7.61 9.32 -7.90
CA GLY A 453 -6.31 9.39 -7.24
C GLY A 453 -5.47 8.12 -7.46
N ALA A 454 -4.55 7.81 -6.55
CA ALA A 454 -3.68 6.64 -6.67
C ALA A 454 -4.48 5.33 -6.67
N THR A 455 -5.36 5.13 -5.68
CA THR A 455 -6.23 3.95 -5.60
C THR A 455 -7.22 3.90 -6.75
N GLY A 456 -7.80 5.04 -7.16
CA GLY A 456 -8.70 5.12 -8.31
C GLY A 456 -8.04 4.68 -9.62
N CYS A 457 -6.79 5.08 -9.87
CA CYS A 457 -6.01 4.61 -11.02
C CYS A 457 -5.84 3.08 -11.03
N GLU A 458 -5.56 2.48 -9.87
CA GLU A 458 -5.40 1.03 -9.74
C GLU A 458 -6.73 0.29 -9.91
N PHE A 459 -7.84 0.82 -9.37
CA PHE A 459 -9.17 0.28 -9.60
C PHE A 459 -9.53 0.30 -11.10
N LEU A 460 -9.40 1.45 -11.76
CA LEU A 460 -9.70 1.57 -13.19
C LEU A 460 -8.93 0.56 -14.04
N LYS A 461 -7.63 0.40 -13.78
CA LYS A 461 -6.83 -0.62 -14.45
C LYS A 461 -7.39 -2.01 -14.21
N ASN A 462 -7.60 -2.41 -12.94
CA ASN A 462 -8.07 -3.75 -12.61
C ASN A 462 -9.43 -4.05 -13.24
N PHE A 463 -10.40 -3.15 -13.12
CA PHE A 463 -11.74 -3.31 -13.71
C PHE A 463 -11.69 -3.36 -15.25
N GLY A 464 -10.91 -2.48 -15.88
CA GLY A 464 -10.74 -2.50 -17.34
C GLY A 464 -10.09 -3.78 -17.84
N MET A 465 -9.06 -4.30 -17.14
CA MET A 465 -8.38 -5.54 -17.50
C MET A 465 -9.27 -6.78 -17.29
N MET A 466 -10.14 -6.77 -16.28
CA MET A 466 -11.12 -7.84 -16.04
C MET A 466 -12.29 -7.84 -17.03
N GLY A 467 -12.47 -6.79 -17.82
CA GLY A 467 -13.53 -6.70 -18.83
C GLY A 467 -14.87 -6.21 -18.29
N PHE A 468 -14.88 -5.43 -17.21
CA PHE A 468 -16.09 -4.76 -16.76
C PHE A 468 -16.59 -3.77 -17.80
N CYS A 469 -17.91 -3.60 -17.88
CA CYS A 469 -18.57 -2.61 -18.76
C CYS A 469 -18.08 -2.69 -20.23
N THR A 470 -17.96 -3.89 -20.78
CA THR A 470 -17.53 -4.11 -22.19
C THR A 470 -18.67 -4.49 -23.12
N GLU A 471 -19.85 -4.81 -22.58
CA GLU A 471 -21.06 -5.04 -23.39
C GLU A 471 -21.70 -3.74 -23.86
N LYS A 472 -22.45 -3.82 -24.95
CA LYS A 472 -23.21 -2.69 -25.48
C LYS A 472 -24.14 -2.11 -24.41
N ASP A 473 -24.25 -0.79 -24.35
CA ASP A 473 -25.10 -0.03 -23.44
C ASP A 473 -24.69 -0.10 -21.95
N THR A 474 -23.49 -0.60 -21.63
CA THR A 474 -22.90 -0.53 -20.31
C THR A 474 -21.91 0.62 -20.18
N LYS A 475 -21.69 1.11 -18.96
CA LYS A 475 -20.78 2.21 -18.73
C LYS A 475 -20.10 2.16 -17.36
N PHE A 476 -18.82 2.46 -17.34
CA PHE A 476 -18.06 2.76 -16.14
C PHE A 476 -17.91 4.28 -16.03
N PHE A 477 -18.56 4.90 -15.07
CA PHE A 477 -18.37 6.32 -14.79
C PHE A 477 -17.30 6.53 -13.75
N VAL A 478 -16.35 7.42 -14.02
CA VAL A 478 -15.37 7.87 -13.03
C VAL A 478 -15.42 9.38 -12.89
N THR A 479 -15.55 9.86 -11.65
CA THR A 479 -15.56 11.30 -11.38
C THR A 479 -14.46 11.70 -10.40
N ASP A 480 -13.85 12.86 -10.69
CA ASP A 480 -12.88 13.52 -9.83
C ASP A 480 -12.85 15.00 -10.22
N ASN A 481 -12.93 15.88 -9.24
CA ASN A 481 -12.93 17.33 -9.48
C ASN A 481 -11.53 17.93 -9.62
N ASP A 482 -10.49 17.18 -9.29
CA ASP A 482 -9.11 17.67 -9.27
C ASP A 482 -8.44 17.62 -10.65
N ASN A 483 -7.40 18.45 -10.75
CA ASN A 483 -6.46 18.40 -11.85
C ASN A 483 -5.17 17.65 -11.45
N ILE A 484 -4.46 17.17 -12.47
CA ILE A 484 -3.21 16.45 -12.31
C ILE A 484 -2.09 17.39 -11.91
N GLU A 485 -1.34 17.04 -10.87
CA GLU A 485 -0.16 17.75 -10.39
C GLU A 485 1.12 16.91 -10.58
N ILE A 486 2.29 17.56 -10.58
CA ILE A 486 3.58 16.88 -10.71
C ILE A 486 3.78 15.87 -9.56
N SER A 487 3.37 16.23 -8.34
CA SER A 487 3.44 15.37 -7.16
C SER A 487 2.59 14.10 -7.25
N ASN A 488 1.66 14.01 -8.21
CA ASN A 488 0.84 12.82 -8.43
C ASN A 488 1.58 11.74 -9.24
N LEU A 489 2.51 12.13 -10.11
CA LEU A 489 3.11 11.26 -11.13
C LEU A 489 3.97 10.11 -10.55
N ASN A 490 4.36 10.19 -9.29
CA ASN A 490 5.11 9.13 -8.61
C ASN A 490 4.27 7.94 -8.13
N ARG A 491 2.91 8.03 -8.23
CA ARG A 491 1.99 6.98 -7.77
C ARG A 491 0.70 6.86 -8.57
N GLN A 492 0.26 7.89 -9.29
CA GLN A 492 -0.93 7.88 -10.15
C GLN A 492 -0.51 7.53 -11.57
N PHE A 493 -0.25 6.25 -11.81
CA PHE A 493 0.49 5.74 -12.96
C PHE A 493 -0.21 5.91 -14.32
N LEU A 494 -1.49 6.27 -14.35
CA LEU A 494 -2.23 6.56 -15.59
C LEU A 494 -1.83 7.91 -16.20
N PHE A 495 -1.18 8.78 -15.44
CA PHE A 495 -0.83 10.14 -15.87
C PHE A 495 0.63 10.24 -16.30
N ARG A 496 0.88 11.20 -17.18
CA ARG A 496 2.22 11.55 -17.69
C ARG A 496 2.47 13.05 -17.50
N LYS A 497 3.72 13.46 -17.60
CA LYS A 497 4.11 14.88 -17.44
C LYS A 497 3.31 15.83 -18.36
N LYS A 498 2.96 15.37 -19.57
CA LYS A 498 2.13 16.15 -20.56
C LYS A 498 0.68 16.37 -20.13
N ASP A 499 0.23 15.67 -19.09
CA ASP A 499 -1.14 15.70 -18.60
C ASP A 499 -1.32 16.60 -17.37
N VAL A 500 -0.22 17.16 -16.85
CA VAL A 500 -0.27 18.10 -15.72
C VAL A 500 -1.16 19.28 -16.04
N GLY A 501 -2.07 19.62 -15.11
CA GLY A 501 -3.08 20.67 -15.26
C GLY A 501 -4.39 20.23 -15.90
N LYS A 502 -4.48 19.02 -16.48
CA LYS A 502 -5.72 18.43 -17.02
C LYS A 502 -6.51 17.70 -15.94
N SER A 503 -7.80 17.42 -16.19
CA SER A 503 -8.68 16.67 -15.30
C SER A 503 -8.15 15.25 -15.04
N LYS A 504 -8.11 14.82 -13.77
CA LYS A 504 -7.69 13.46 -13.38
C LYS A 504 -8.62 12.40 -13.97
N SER A 505 -9.94 12.54 -13.80
CA SER A 505 -10.93 11.55 -14.25
C SER A 505 -10.95 11.37 -15.78
N ILE A 506 -10.88 12.45 -16.53
CA ILE A 506 -10.89 12.39 -18.00
C ILE A 506 -9.64 11.69 -18.52
N ILE A 507 -8.45 12.10 -18.06
CA ILE A 507 -7.19 11.46 -18.49
C ILE A 507 -7.08 10.01 -18.02
N ALA A 508 -7.60 9.69 -16.83
CA ALA A 508 -7.62 8.31 -16.34
C ALA A 508 -8.49 7.43 -17.25
N ALA A 509 -9.69 7.89 -17.62
CA ALA A 509 -10.58 7.18 -18.55
C ALA A 509 -9.92 6.95 -19.91
N GLU A 510 -9.33 7.99 -20.52
CA GLU A 510 -8.60 7.88 -21.79
C GLU A 510 -7.42 6.89 -21.71
N SER A 511 -6.73 6.86 -20.58
CA SER A 511 -5.54 6.00 -20.38
C SER A 511 -5.91 4.53 -20.26
N VAL A 512 -6.96 4.19 -19.51
CA VAL A 512 -7.37 2.78 -19.34
C VAL A 512 -8.09 2.24 -20.57
N GLN A 513 -8.76 3.09 -21.35
CA GLN A 513 -9.37 2.68 -22.62
C GLN A 513 -8.32 2.22 -23.64
N LYS A 514 -7.08 2.74 -23.56
CA LYS A 514 -5.96 2.24 -24.40
C LYS A 514 -5.47 0.86 -23.97
N MET A 515 -5.64 0.49 -22.68
CA MET A 515 -5.26 -0.84 -22.16
C MET A 515 -6.27 -1.91 -22.58
N ASN A 516 -7.56 -1.53 -22.57
CA ASN A 516 -8.65 -2.36 -23.08
C ASN A 516 -9.60 -1.51 -23.95
N PRO A 517 -9.50 -1.59 -25.28
CA PRO A 517 -10.34 -0.78 -26.18
C PRO A 517 -11.84 -1.06 -26.06
N HIS A 518 -12.24 -2.22 -25.50
CA HIS A 518 -13.63 -2.59 -25.31
C HIS A 518 -14.23 -2.02 -24.02
N PHE A 519 -13.42 -1.42 -23.16
CA PHE A 519 -13.87 -0.85 -21.90
C PHE A 519 -14.62 0.47 -22.10
N HIS A 520 -15.92 0.50 -21.86
CA HIS A 520 -16.76 1.69 -21.98
C HIS A 520 -16.65 2.56 -20.73
N VAL A 521 -15.63 3.39 -20.68
CA VAL A 521 -15.34 4.27 -19.55
C VAL A 521 -15.56 5.73 -19.90
N GLU A 522 -16.12 6.50 -18.96
CA GLU A 522 -16.38 7.94 -19.11
C GLU A 522 -15.89 8.70 -17.88
N GLY A 523 -15.02 9.69 -18.11
CA GLY A 523 -14.50 10.59 -17.08
C GLY A 523 -15.36 11.84 -16.93
N MET A 524 -15.71 12.19 -15.70
CA MET A 524 -16.47 13.39 -15.33
C MET A 524 -15.64 14.26 -14.41
N GLN A 525 -15.54 15.56 -14.66
CA GLN A 525 -14.87 16.50 -13.76
C GLN A 525 -15.90 17.17 -12.84
N THR A 526 -16.52 16.39 -11.97
CA THR A 526 -17.61 16.86 -11.10
C THR A 526 -17.44 16.31 -9.71
N LYS A 527 -17.54 17.17 -8.70
CA LYS A 527 -17.56 16.75 -7.30
C LYS A 527 -18.89 16.05 -6.98
N VAL A 528 -18.86 14.99 -6.18
CA VAL A 528 -20.07 14.31 -5.68
C VAL A 528 -20.45 14.90 -4.34
N CYS A 529 -21.51 15.70 -4.33
CA CYS A 529 -22.01 16.42 -3.14
C CYS A 529 -23.47 16.86 -3.35
N GLU A 530 -24.07 17.50 -2.37
CA GLU A 530 -25.46 17.97 -2.44
C GLU A 530 -25.72 18.93 -3.61
N GLU A 531 -24.76 19.80 -3.92
CA GLU A 531 -24.91 20.80 -5.01
C GLU A 531 -24.94 20.18 -6.41
N THR A 532 -24.56 18.92 -6.54
CA THR A 532 -24.49 18.20 -7.83
C THR A 532 -25.53 17.09 -7.96
N GLU A 533 -26.56 17.07 -7.11
CA GLU A 533 -27.67 16.09 -7.16
C GLU A 533 -28.48 16.16 -8.46
N ASN A 534 -28.46 17.27 -9.17
CA ASN A 534 -29.05 17.39 -10.50
C ASN A 534 -28.30 16.56 -11.57
N ILE A 535 -27.01 16.29 -11.37
CA ILE A 535 -26.19 15.45 -12.25
C ILE A 535 -26.23 13.99 -11.77
N PHE A 536 -25.95 13.78 -10.48
CA PHE A 536 -26.00 12.47 -9.84
C PHE A 536 -27.37 12.25 -9.19
N ASN A 537 -28.42 12.29 -10.04
CA ASN A 537 -29.81 12.16 -9.61
C ASN A 537 -30.22 10.70 -9.35
N GLU A 538 -31.46 10.48 -8.93
CA GLU A 538 -32.00 9.15 -8.64
C GLU A 538 -31.86 8.19 -9.82
N GLU A 539 -32.13 8.64 -11.05
CA GLU A 539 -32.00 7.82 -12.26
C GLU A 539 -30.55 7.38 -12.48
N PHE A 540 -29.57 8.27 -12.22
CA PHE A 540 -28.14 7.96 -12.32
C PHE A 540 -27.74 6.87 -11.33
N TRP A 541 -28.07 7.04 -10.02
CA TRP A 541 -27.74 6.05 -8.99
C TRP A 541 -28.41 4.71 -9.20
N THR A 542 -29.67 4.71 -9.61
CA THR A 542 -30.46 3.49 -9.82
C THR A 542 -29.88 2.62 -10.93
N LYS A 543 -29.29 3.19 -11.96
CA LYS A 543 -28.65 2.48 -13.08
C LYS A 543 -27.35 1.78 -12.72
N GLN A 544 -26.71 2.16 -11.62
CA GLN A 544 -25.43 1.55 -11.23
C GLN A 544 -25.67 0.19 -10.56
N ASP A 545 -24.80 -0.76 -10.87
CA ASP A 545 -24.78 -2.07 -10.21
C ASP A 545 -23.83 -2.10 -9.00
N PHE A 546 -22.78 -1.26 -9.05
CA PHE A 546 -21.74 -1.24 -8.03
C PHE A 546 -21.10 0.15 -7.90
N ILE A 547 -20.77 0.55 -6.67
CA ILE A 547 -20.17 1.85 -6.38
C ILE A 547 -18.78 1.67 -5.77
N ILE A 548 -17.82 2.50 -6.20
CA ILE A 548 -16.47 2.53 -5.65
C ILE A 548 -16.17 3.94 -5.16
N TYR A 549 -15.73 4.08 -3.91
CA TYR A 549 -15.21 5.35 -3.45
C TYR A 549 -13.76 5.25 -3.01
N ALA A 550 -12.92 5.95 -3.78
CA ALA A 550 -11.48 6.04 -3.63
C ALA A 550 -11.08 7.49 -3.32
N VAL A 551 -11.80 8.08 -2.35
CA VAL A 551 -11.66 9.49 -1.95
C VAL A 551 -10.82 9.62 -0.68
N ASP A 552 -10.25 10.80 -0.44
CA ASP A 552 -9.42 11.10 0.73
C ASP A 552 -10.17 11.86 1.84
N SER A 553 -11.37 12.39 1.55
CA SER A 553 -12.20 13.14 2.48
C SER A 553 -13.20 12.25 3.22
N VAL A 554 -13.27 12.40 4.56
CA VAL A 554 -14.27 11.73 5.39
C VAL A 554 -15.69 12.17 5.03
N ASP A 555 -15.89 13.47 4.75
CA ASP A 555 -17.21 14.01 4.40
C ASP A 555 -17.70 13.47 3.06
N ALA A 556 -16.81 13.36 2.07
CA ALA A 556 -17.14 12.73 0.81
C ALA A 556 -17.55 11.27 0.98
N ARG A 557 -16.81 10.50 1.81
CA ARG A 557 -17.17 9.10 2.12
C ARG A 557 -18.55 9.01 2.76
N LYS A 558 -18.82 9.84 3.77
CA LYS A 558 -20.12 9.88 4.46
C LYS A 558 -21.27 10.19 3.51
N TYR A 559 -21.06 11.16 2.61
CA TYR A 559 -22.08 11.54 1.63
C TYR A 559 -22.36 10.40 0.64
N ILE A 560 -21.32 9.81 0.05
CA ILE A 560 -21.46 8.70 -0.90
C ILE A 560 -22.12 7.50 -0.21
N ASP A 561 -21.69 7.16 1.00
CA ASP A 561 -22.25 6.07 1.81
C ASP A 561 -23.76 6.26 2.06
N SER A 562 -24.19 7.50 2.33
CA SER A 562 -25.62 7.82 2.47
C SER A 562 -26.42 7.50 1.20
N LYS A 563 -25.84 7.78 0.02
CA LYS A 563 -26.46 7.43 -1.28
C LYS A 563 -26.43 5.94 -1.56
N VAL A 564 -25.32 5.27 -1.24
CA VAL A 564 -25.17 3.81 -1.33
C VAL A 564 -26.27 3.08 -0.53
N VAL A 565 -26.50 3.52 0.70
CA VAL A 565 -27.57 2.96 1.55
C VAL A 565 -28.96 3.32 1.01
N LEU A 566 -29.17 4.58 0.61
CA LEU A 566 -30.46 5.04 0.08
C LEU A 566 -30.89 4.26 -1.16
N PHE A 567 -29.96 4.07 -2.11
CA PHE A 567 -30.24 3.38 -3.38
C PHE A 567 -29.93 1.87 -3.31
N GLN A 568 -29.56 1.33 -2.14
CA GLN A 568 -29.32 -0.10 -1.92
C GLN A 568 -28.27 -0.70 -2.84
N LYS A 569 -27.16 0.03 -3.10
CA LYS A 569 -26.12 -0.43 -4.01
C LYS A 569 -24.97 -1.09 -3.25
N PRO A 570 -24.45 -2.24 -3.73
CA PRO A 570 -23.18 -2.76 -3.24
C PRO A 570 -22.07 -1.76 -3.48
N ALA A 571 -21.14 -1.63 -2.54
CA ALA A 571 -20.04 -0.69 -2.68
C ALA A 571 -18.72 -1.19 -2.06
N VAL A 572 -17.62 -0.58 -2.48
CA VAL A 572 -16.31 -0.72 -1.85
C VAL A 572 -15.75 0.65 -1.51
N ASP A 573 -15.41 0.84 -0.24
CA ASP A 573 -14.56 1.95 0.21
C ASP A 573 -13.10 1.50 0.27
N SER A 574 -12.19 2.41 -0.04
CA SER A 574 -10.75 2.21 0.12
C SER A 574 -10.06 3.45 0.65
N GLY A 575 -9.10 3.26 1.53
CA GLY A 575 -8.32 4.34 2.09
C GLY A 575 -6.87 3.94 2.36
N THR A 576 -5.98 4.91 2.27
CA THR A 576 -4.56 4.74 2.59
C THR A 576 -4.08 5.83 3.52
N LEU A 577 -3.18 5.50 4.44
CA LEU A 577 -2.51 6.42 5.34
C LEU A 577 -1.06 5.98 5.52
N GLY A 578 -0.14 6.62 4.80
CA GLY A 578 1.26 6.23 4.79
C GLY A 578 1.45 4.79 4.31
N THR A 579 1.97 3.92 5.17
CA THR A 579 2.19 2.49 4.92
C THR A 579 0.97 1.62 5.26
N LYS A 580 -0.08 2.21 5.82
CA LYS A 580 -1.32 1.51 6.21
C LYS A 580 -2.38 1.69 5.13
N ALA A 581 -3.17 0.67 4.91
CA ALA A 581 -4.30 0.69 3.98
C ALA A 581 -5.48 -0.07 4.57
N GLN A 582 -6.68 0.32 4.14
CA GLN A 582 -7.91 -0.39 4.48
C GLN A 582 -8.84 -0.48 3.28
N SER A 583 -9.65 -1.50 3.25
CA SER A 583 -10.79 -1.60 2.37
C SER A 583 -12.01 -2.09 3.14
N GLN A 584 -13.19 -1.65 2.73
CA GLN A 584 -14.46 -2.08 3.32
C GLN A 584 -15.44 -2.41 2.20
N ILE A 585 -15.97 -3.62 2.25
CA ILE A 585 -17.11 -4.04 1.42
C ILE A 585 -18.38 -3.62 2.13
N ILE A 586 -19.26 -2.93 1.42
CA ILE A 586 -20.54 -2.44 1.92
C ILE A 586 -21.65 -3.09 1.08
N ILE A 587 -22.43 -3.92 1.73
CA ILE A 587 -23.63 -4.53 1.16
C ILE A 587 -24.79 -4.10 2.07
N PRO A 588 -25.69 -3.21 1.61
CA PRO A 588 -26.78 -2.70 2.42
C PRO A 588 -27.58 -3.83 3.06
N HIS A 589 -27.91 -3.70 4.34
CA HIS A 589 -28.61 -4.68 5.19
C HIS A 589 -27.83 -5.98 5.52
N GLN A 590 -26.60 -6.17 5.02
CA GLN A 590 -25.80 -7.37 5.29
C GLN A 590 -24.49 -7.05 6.01
N THR A 591 -23.85 -5.93 5.68
CA THR A 591 -22.62 -5.50 6.33
C THR A 591 -22.78 -4.12 6.96
N LEU A 592 -21.87 -3.73 7.85
CA LEU A 592 -21.78 -2.36 8.34
C LEU A 592 -21.40 -1.42 7.18
N THR A 593 -22.00 -0.24 7.19
CA THR A 593 -21.67 0.83 6.25
C THR A 593 -20.49 1.67 6.73
N TYR A 594 -20.02 2.62 5.92
CA TYR A 594 -18.99 3.53 6.36
C TYR A 594 -19.47 4.42 7.51
N ASN A 595 -20.71 4.91 7.44
CA ASN A 595 -21.29 5.76 8.49
C ASN A 595 -21.49 5.02 9.82
N ASP A 596 -21.77 3.72 9.81
CA ASP A 596 -21.87 2.91 11.02
C ASP A 596 -20.53 2.72 11.73
N LYS A 597 -19.43 2.68 10.97
CA LYS A 597 -18.06 2.51 11.49
C LYS A 597 -17.29 3.82 11.58
N ALA A 598 -17.86 4.91 11.05
CA ALA A 598 -17.17 6.18 11.12
C ALA A 598 -16.76 6.39 12.58
N PRO A 599 -15.46 6.53 12.86
CA PRO A 599 -15.07 6.86 14.23
C PRO A 599 -15.95 8.01 14.66
N PRO A 600 -16.45 8.00 15.88
CA PRO A 600 -17.10 9.18 16.40
C PRO A 600 -16.15 10.30 16.00
N THR A 601 -16.66 11.41 15.50
CA THR A 601 -15.90 12.61 15.11
C THR A 601 -15.27 13.24 16.35
N VAL A 602 -14.55 12.44 17.04
CA VAL A 602 -13.52 12.79 17.97
C VAL A 602 -12.23 12.72 17.13
N VAL A 603 -12.09 13.71 16.24
CA VAL A 603 -10.92 14.54 16.48
C VAL A 603 -11.01 14.77 17.97
N GLN A 604 -10.12 14.20 18.78
CA GLN A 604 -9.86 14.73 20.11
C GLN A 604 -9.42 16.18 19.87
N SER A 605 -10.42 17.04 19.60
CA SER A 605 -10.20 18.46 19.69
C SER A 605 -9.83 18.64 21.14
N ILE A 606 -8.60 18.97 21.35
CA ILE A 606 -8.10 19.32 22.67
C ILE A 606 -9.16 20.26 23.25
N PRO A 607 -9.75 19.96 24.41
CA PRO A 607 -10.84 20.77 24.92
C PRO A 607 -10.45 22.23 24.90
N VAL A 608 -11.33 23.09 24.43
CA VAL A 608 -11.08 24.55 24.32
C VAL A 608 -10.59 25.14 25.64
N CYS A 609 -11.06 24.62 26.77
CA CYS A 609 -10.57 24.98 28.10
C CYS A 609 -9.08 24.61 28.29
N THR A 610 -8.62 23.47 27.80
CA THR A 610 -7.20 23.07 27.86
C THR A 610 -6.34 23.96 26.94
N LEU A 611 -6.80 24.24 25.72
CA LEU A 611 -6.09 25.12 24.80
C LEU A 611 -5.95 26.55 25.31
N ARG A 612 -7.03 27.09 25.89
CA ARG A 612 -7.07 28.51 26.30
C ARG A 612 -6.53 28.79 27.71
N HIS A 613 -6.61 27.81 28.60
CA HIS A 613 -6.28 28.07 30.02
C HIS A 613 -5.11 27.20 30.52
N PHE A 614 -4.89 26.01 29.99
CA PHE A 614 -3.89 25.08 30.51
C PHE A 614 -3.16 24.31 29.41
N PRO A 615 -2.52 24.98 28.40
CA PRO A 615 -1.72 24.28 27.41
C PRO A 615 -0.44 23.75 28.07
N SER A 616 -0.36 22.46 28.29
CA SER A 616 0.74 21.80 29.01
C SER A 616 1.66 20.97 28.11
N LEU A 617 1.18 20.54 26.94
CA LEU A 617 1.95 19.77 25.95
C LEU A 617 2.29 20.64 24.75
N ILE A 618 3.34 20.25 24.01
CA ILE A 618 3.73 20.94 22.78
C ILE A 618 2.60 20.95 21.74
N GLN A 619 1.82 19.87 21.66
CA GLN A 619 0.65 19.78 20.78
C GLN A 619 -0.42 20.82 21.15
N HIS A 620 -0.64 21.06 22.45
CA HIS A 620 -1.57 22.10 22.92
C HIS A 620 -1.09 23.48 22.48
N CYS A 621 0.22 23.75 22.56
CA CYS A 621 0.79 25.04 22.15
C CYS A 621 0.69 25.24 20.63
N ILE A 622 0.90 24.17 19.83
CA ILE A 622 0.78 24.21 18.38
C ILE A 622 -0.69 24.43 17.97
N GLU A 623 -1.63 23.68 18.54
CA GLU A 623 -3.07 23.86 18.25
C GLU A 623 -3.58 25.21 18.74
N TRP A 624 -3.14 25.70 19.89
CA TRP A 624 -3.45 27.04 20.34
C TRP A 624 -2.92 28.10 19.37
N SER A 625 -1.68 27.96 18.89
CA SER A 625 -1.10 28.88 17.93
C SER A 625 -1.84 28.85 16.60
N ARG A 626 -2.26 27.68 16.16
CA ARG A 626 -3.06 27.47 14.94
C ARG A 626 -4.46 28.06 15.09
N ASP A 627 -5.13 27.83 16.21
CA ASP A 627 -6.45 28.40 16.52
C ASP A 627 -6.37 29.93 16.55
N SER A 628 -5.34 30.48 17.22
CA SER A 628 -5.05 31.90 17.26
C SER A 628 -4.79 32.48 15.87
N PHE A 629 -3.95 31.82 15.07
CA PHE A 629 -3.69 32.23 13.70
C PHE A 629 -4.96 32.21 12.84
N SER A 630 -5.75 31.14 12.94
CA SER A 630 -7.01 31.03 12.21
C SER A 630 -8.02 32.09 12.66
N GLY A 631 -8.09 32.39 13.94
CA GLY A 631 -8.89 33.51 14.46
C GLY A 631 -8.51 34.83 13.82
N TYR A 632 -7.22 35.21 13.93
CA TYR A 632 -6.74 36.53 13.47
C TYR A 632 -6.77 36.71 11.95
N PHE A 633 -6.35 35.68 11.20
CA PHE A 633 -6.08 35.84 9.76
C PHE A 633 -7.13 35.21 8.83
N VAL A 634 -8.05 34.43 9.39
CA VAL A 634 -9.05 33.72 8.58
C VAL A 634 -10.49 34.05 9.04
N SER A 635 -10.82 33.77 10.31
CA SER A 635 -12.20 33.86 10.79
C SER A 635 -12.74 35.28 10.77
N ASP A 636 -12.01 36.22 11.36
CA ASP A 636 -12.42 37.62 11.42
C ASP A 636 -12.45 38.27 10.02
N ILE A 637 -11.47 37.93 9.18
CA ILE A 637 -11.44 38.42 7.79
C ILE A 637 -12.60 37.86 6.97
N ASN A 638 -12.97 36.60 7.16
CA ASN A 638 -14.11 36.01 6.50
C ASN A 638 -15.44 36.63 6.95
N GLU A 639 -15.58 36.97 8.24
CA GLU A 639 -16.75 37.70 8.72
C GLU A 639 -16.83 39.12 8.11
N VAL A 640 -15.71 39.81 8.00
CA VAL A 640 -15.65 41.09 7.29
C VAL A 640 -16.01 40.94 5.80
N LYS A 641 -15.50 39.91 5.13
CA LYS A 641 -15.88 39.61 3.74
C LYS A 641 -17.37 39.30 3.61
N GLN A 642 -17.93 38.50 4.53
CA GLN A 642 -19.36 38.17 4.53
C GLN A 642 -20.22 39.43 4.65
N PHE A 643 -19.83 40.38 5.49
CA PHE A 643 -20.52 41.67 5.60
C PHE A 643 -20.60 42.40 4.25
N PHE A 644 -19.54 42.38 3.43
CA PHE A 644 -19.53 43.05 2.14
C PHE A 644 -20.24 42.28 1.04
N VAL A 645 -20.27 40.96 1.09
CA VAL A 645 -20.83 40.09 0.06
C VAL A 645 -22.31 39.77 0.30
N ASP A 646 -22.67 39.54 1.57
CA ASP A 646 -24.03 39.15 1.99
C ASP A 646 -24.39 39.86 3.31
N TYR A 647 -24.75 41.13 3.21
CA TYR A 647 -25.13 41.96 4.36
C TYR A 647 -26.33 41.40 5.15
N ASP A 648 -27.34 40.89 4.40
CA ASP A 648 -28.57 40.42 5.07
C ASP A 648 -28.32 39.08 5.79
N GLY A 649 -27.54 38.17 5.23
CA GLY A 649 -27.11 36.96 5.89
C GLY A 649 -26.22 37.23 7.12
N PHE A 650 -25.28 38.18 7.01
CA PHE A 650 -24.47 38.64 8.14
C PHE A 650 -25.32 39.24 9.28
N LYS A 651 -26.28 40.08 8.92
CA LYS A 651 -27.21 40.68 9.90
C LYS A 651 -28.04 39.62 10.62
N MET A 652 -28.58 38.65 9.90
CA MET A 652 -29.33 37.53 10.49
C MET A 652 -28.45 36.67 11.41
N LYS A 653 -27.21 36.45 11.06
CA LYS A 653 -26.23 35.71 11.88
C LYS A 653 -25.98 36.43 13.20
N ILE A 654 -25.67 37.72 13.16
CA ILE A 654 -25.46 38.55 14.35
C ILE A 654 -26.71 38.56 15.25
N GLN A 655 -27.92 38.69 14.67
CA GLN A 655 -29.17 38.68 15.43
C GLN A 655 -29.48 37.35 16.13
N ARG A 656 -28.99 36.22 15.56
CA ARG A 656 -29.14 34.88 16.17
C ARG A 656 -28.17 34.63 17.33
N GLU A 657 -27.11 35.41 17.47
CA GLU A 657 -26.19 35.27 18.60
C GLU A 657 -26.84 35.81 19.85
N GLY A 658 -27.12 34.93 20.81
CA GLY A 658 -28.03 35.12 21.93
C GLY A 658 -27.61 36.13 23.03
N SER A 659 -26.49 36.87 22.91
CA SER A 659 -26.02 37.84 23.88
C SER A 659 -25.75 39.21 23.27
N PRO A 660 -26.39 40.28 23.74
CA PRO A 660 -26.13 41.66 23.27
C PRO A 660 -24.67 42.08 23.40
N LYS A 661 -23.95 41.56 24.37
CA LYS A 661 -22.52 41.83 24.58
C LYS A 661 -21.65 41.18 23.49
N LEU A 662 -21.99 39.96 23.08
CA LEU A 662 -21.32 39.28 21.97
C LEU A 662 -21.59 39.96 20.62
N GLN A 663 -22.83 40.40 20.40
CA GLN A 663 -23.22 41.14 19.20
C GLN A 663 -22.44 42.46 19.08
N LEU A 664 -22.30 43.19 20.18
CA LEU A 664 -21.57 44.46 20.25
C LEU A 664 -20.06 44.25 20.01
N ASN A 665 -19.46 43.19 20.57
CA ASN A 665 -18.06 42.86 20.33
C ASN A 665 -17.78 42.56 18.86
N LYS A 666 -18.62 41.77 18.21
CA LYS A 666 -18.46 41.46 16.78
C LYS A 666 -18.60 42.70 15.90
N LEU A 667 -19.53 43.59 16.21
CA LEU A 667 -19.69 44.87 15.49
C LEU A 667 -18.48 45.80 15.70
N ASN A 668 -17.88 45.80 16.89
CA ASN A 668 -16.67 46.56 17.15
C ASN A 668 -15.46 46.02 16.40
N ILE A 669 -15.29 44.70 16.39
CA ILE A 669 -14.23 44.03 15.59
C ILE A 669 -14.39 44.36 14.10
N LEU A 670 -15.60 44.22 13.58
CA LEU A 670 -15.90 44.55 12.19
C LEU A 670 -15.54 46.02 11.87
N LYS A 671 -15.95 46.95 12.73
CA LYS A 671 -15.63 48.39 12.58
C LYS A 671 -14.12 48.64 12.56
N MET A 672 -13.37 48.04 13.48
CA MET A 672 -11.91 48.16 13.53
C MET A 672 -11.22 47.65 12.26
N TYR A 673 -11.64 46.52 11.71
CA TYR A 673 -11.10 45.99 10.48
C TYR A 673 -11.46 46.87 9.27
N ILE A 674 -12.71 47.36 9.17
CA ILE A 674 -13.14 48.25 8.11
C ILE A 674 -12.33 49.56 8.12
N ASP A 675 -12.21 50.18 9.30
CA ASP A 675 -11.46 51.43 9.46
C ASP A 675 -9.99 51.24 9.05
N SER A 676 -9.37 50.14 9.47
CA SER A 676 -7.98 49.82 9.13
C SER A 676 -7.79 49.50 7.64
N PHE A 677 -8.73 48.82 7.03
CA PHE A 677 -8.72 48.48 5.61
C PHE A 677 -8.90 49.73 4.72
N VAL A 678 -9.83 50.59 5.06
CA VAL A 678 -10.10 51.84 4.35
C VAL A 678 -8.88 52.78 4.41
N ASN A 679 -8.21 52.83 5.54
CA ASN A 679 -7.03 53.68 5.73
C ASN A 679 -5.72 53.01 5.24
N LYS A 680 -5.75 51.78 4.75
CA LYS A 680 -4.57 50.96 4.32
C LYS A 680 -3.50 50.86 5.41
N ASP A 681 -3.92 50.87 6.67
CA ASP A 681 -3.01 50.76 7.82
C ASP A 681 -2.87 49.30 8.25
N TYR A 682 -1.94 48.58 7.58
CA TYR A 682 -1.69 47.15 7.84
C TYR A 682 -1.17 46.85 9.24
N LYS A 683 -0.43 47.82 9.85
CA LYS A 683 0.06 47.68 11.22
C LYS A 683 -1.13 47.68 12.21
N LYS A 684 -2.04 48.60 12.01
CA LYS A 684 -3.25 48.70 12.79
C LYS A 684 -4.20 47.51 12.58
N MET A 685 -4.22 46.91 11.38
CA MET A 685 -4.92 45.65 11.13
C MET A 685 -4.35 44.50 12.01
N CYS A 686 -3.03 44.37 12.11
CA CYS A 686 -2.40 43.41 13.00
C CYS A 686 -2.67 43.68 14.49
N GLU A 687 -2.63 44.94 14.89
CA GLU A 687 -2.96 45.34 16.25
C GLU A 687 -4.43 45.07 16.58
N CYS A 688 -5.36 45.28 15.64
CA CYS A 688 -6.77 44.94 15.77
C CYS A 688 -6.99 43.42 15.94
N ALA A 689 -6.28 42.60 15.16
CA ALA A 689 -6.30 41.14 15.29
C ALA A 689 -5.88 40.71 16.72
N ILE A 690 -4.79 41.26 17.21
CA ILE A 690 -4.30 40.97 18.57
C ILE A 690 -5.28 41.42 19.64
N GLN A 691 -5.85 42.63 19.53
CA GLN A 691 -6.81 43.17 20.49
C GLN A 691 -8.15 42.43 20.53
N SER A 692 -8.63 41.94 19.38
CA SER A 692 -9.88 41.16 19.33
C SER A 692 -9.78 39.87 20.11
N TYR A 693 -8.58 39.30 20.17
CA TYR A 693 -8.35 38.05 20.91
C TYR A 693 -8.12 38.23 22.41
N THR A 694 -7.51 39.34 22.82
CA THR A 694 -7.24 39.62 24.25
C THR A 694 -8.51 40.07 25.03
N ASN A 695 -9.56 40.50 24.33
CA ASN A 695 -10.82 40.96 24.91
C ASN A 695 -11.94 39.90 24.94
N ASN A 696 -11.71 38.70 24.41
CA ASN A 696 -12.57 37.52 24.48
C ASN A 696 -12.02 36.51 25.49
#